data_661e91e95162427f5d086ea5b34abd8f
#
_entry.id   661e91e95162427f5d086ea5b34abd8f
#
_cell.length_a   1.000
_cell.length_b   1.000
_cell.length_c   1.000
_cell.angle_alpha   90.00
_cell.angle_beta   90.00
_cell.angle_gamma   90.00
#
_symmetry.space_group_name_H-M   'P 1'
#
loop_
_entity.id
_entity.type
_entity.pdbx_description
1 polymer ?
#
loop_
_entity_poly.entity_id
_entity_poly.type
_entity_poly.pdbx_seq_one_letter_code
_entity_poly.pdbx_strand_id
1 'polypeptide(L)'
;MQSLPIDHSIPEVIAALRKSRSVVLVAPPGAGKTTRVPPAVLASGLLAKDHPNVVMLQPRRVAARASAQRIAEENGWELGGEVGYQVRFERRIGPTTRLRVLTEGILTRQLLEDPFLDGIGAVILDEFHERSIHTDLCAALLREVRQTVRDDLILIVMSATLEAEPVARFLGDCPIVRSEGRAFPVEIRHAGWSQDSIADQAADAVRDVLESARSLSRRQRSASNNERPLPSPGTPGEGQGEGLLIPREKAGREQNAPHPNPLPEYREREKNADAAGSNLPALNRGAGADEDDNPGDVLVFLPGVEEIRRTMGRLEPLARERDLLLLPLHGSLPPEEQLLALRPAAKRKVILATNVAETSLTIDGVRTVIDSGYARIAGYDPQRGLDRLDLRRISKASAAQRTGRAGRTGPGRCIRLWSAAEERAMADFQDPEVRRVDLCGTVLLLHAWGKPDPRTFGWYEPPPEASLAAAERLLAMLGALSAETNGQITPLGNRLMAFPAHPRLARLLLAAADARRLEEGAALAALLSEKDIAWADRGAPGGVAGRSAKTQGPSDLLIRLEMLARAESAGFAAYLRDEGIDPAAARQVAKSRDDLLRIARRLSDGGRPRRGEPGEDTLLLKFALLAYPDRVCRRRASDPAAGVMVGGQGVRLAAESVVKQPEFFLALDARQDERSVKREALVRVASGIEAEWLEELFPQEIRRERSAVFDESRGRVVGRGQTWYRDLLLHEDDDAAVDPRKAAEVLGAAVRPMAADWFARDKAAGNFLARVALLRQYMPEHPWPAFDAAELGEVLAEACAGKRGLDELRRVPLAAALASRLGYPLDRLLNQHAPEALVVPSGSRIGLDYSAGSAPVLAVRLQEVFGWTDTPRVANGRVPVLLHLLGPNYRPVQITNDLRSFWSTTYFQVRKDLRIRYPKHAWPEDPLSAKAEAKGRQRK
;
A
#
# COMPACT_ATOMS: atom_id res chain seq x y z
N MET A 1 -28.29 36.43 28.27
CA MET A 1 -27.37 35.31 28.00
C MET A 1 -27.01 34.58 29.29
N GLN A 2 -27.00 33.26 29.32
CA GLN A 2 -26.53 32.51 30.49
C GLN A 2 -24.99 32.65 30.57
N SER A 3 -24.45 32.95 31.77
CA SER A 3 -23.01 33.06 32.00
C SER A 3 -22.32 31.69 31.80
N LEU A 4 -21.27 31.64 30.97
CA LEU A 4 -20.45 30.45 30.74
C LEU A 4 -19.10 30.62 31.46
N PRO A 5 -18.40 29.53 31.85
CA PRO A 5 -17.14 29.61 32.58
C PRO A 5 -16.07 30.47 31.88
N ILE A 6 -16.00 30.42 30.55
CA ILE A 6 -15.05 31.19 29.74
C ILE A 6 -15.22 32.71 29.91
N ASP A 7 -16.43 33.19 30.22
CA ASP A 7 -16.73 34.63 30.32
C ASP A 7 -15.84 35.32 31.37
N HIS A 8 -15.44 34.60 32.44
CA HIS A 8 -14.52 35.09 33.45
C HIS A 8 -13.08 35.21 32.96
N SER A 9 -12.67 34.42 31.98
CA SER A 9 -11.32 34.42 31.42
C SER A 9 -11.17 35.35 30.22
N ILE A 10 -12.24 35.81 29.58
CA ILE A 10 -12.22 36.70 28.41
C ILE A 10 -11.42 37.99 28.69
N PRO A 11 -11.57 38.72 29.85
CA PRO A 11 -10.78 39.91 30.14
C PRO A 11 -9.28 39.64 30.12
N GLU A 12 -8.85 38.51 30.69
CA GLU A 12 -7.45 38.07 30.71
C GLU A 12 -6.94 37.77 29.30
N VAL A 13 -7.72 37.06 28.48
CA VAL A 13 -7.41 36.80 27.06
C VAL A 13 -7.20 38.14 26.29
N ILE A 14 -8.10 39.11 26.46
CA ILE A 14 -7.98 40.41 25.79
C ILE A 14 -6.75 41.18 26.27
N ALA A 15 -6.46 41.12 27.58
CA ALA A 15 -5.25 41.75 28.15
C ALA A 15 -3.96 41.11 27.61
N ALA A 16 -3.93 39.78 27.48
CA ALA A 16 -2.81 39.01 26.90
C ALA A 16 -2.61 39.41 25.43
N LEU A 17 -3.68 39.49 24.65
CA LEU A 17 -3.64 39.90 23.23
C LEU A 17 -3.16 41.32 23.01
N ARG A 18 -3.47 42.27 23.90
CA ARG A 18 -2.91 43.60 23.86
C ARG A 18 -1.41 43.65 23.99
N LYS A 19 -0.87 42.73 24.78
CA LYS A 19 0.57 42.67 25.12
C LYS A 19 1.37 41.92 24.04
N SER A 20 0.89 40.76 23.55
CA SER A 20 1.71 39.85 22.75
C SER A 20 1.12 39.55 21.36
N ARG A 21 -0.10 39.99 21.05
CA ARG A 21 -0.82 39.67 19.81
C ARG A 21 -1.03 38.14 19.60
N SER A 22 -0.58 37.30 20.53
CA SER A 22 -0.82 35.86 20.51
C SER A 22 -1.19 35.38 21.89
N VAL A 23 -2.03 34.31 21.95
CA VAL A 23 -2.41 33.66 23.20
C VAL A 23 -2.76 32.20 22.94
N VAL A 24 -2.40 31.32 23.89
CA VAL A 24 -2.90 29.94 23.95
C VAL A 24 -3.96 29.92 25.03
N LEU A 25 -5.20 29.52 24.67
CA LEU A 25 -6.32 29.39 25.57
C LEU A 25 -6.63 27.91 25.80
N VAL A 26 -6.53 27.46 27.04
CA VAL A 26 -6.90 26.11 27.45
C VAL A 26 -8.19 26.16 28.24
N ALA A 27 -9.23 25.54 27.69
CA ALA A 27 -10.53 25.47 28.36
C ALA A 27 -11.23 24.14 28.03
N PRO A 28 -11.79 23.44 29.04
CA PRO A 28 -12.44 22.16 28.82
C PRO A 28 -13.65 22.29 27.87
N PRO A 29 -14.10 21.17 27.28
CA PRO A 29 -15.28 21.16 26.44
C PRO A 29 -16.51 21.68 27.19
N GLY A 30 -17.32 22.52 26.52
CA GLY A 30 -18.52 23.13 27.14
C GLY A 30 -18.27 24.41 27.93
N ALA A 31 -17.02 24.85 28.09
CA ALA A 31 -16.72 26.12 28.72
C ALA A 31 -17.21 27.35 27.95
N GLY A 32 -17.56 27.20 26.67
CA GLY A 32 -18.03 28.28 25.80
C GLY A 32 -16.94 28.94 24.94
N LYS A 33 -15.70 28.38 24.89
CA LYS A 33 -14.58 28.96 24.14
C LYS A 33 -14.92 29.30 22.68
N THR A 34 -15.54 28.39 21.97
CA THR A 34 -15.89 28.50 20.55
C THR A 34 -16.94 29.58 20.25
N THR A 35 -17.89 29.82 21.16
CA THR A 35 -19.01 30.75 20.92
C THR A 35 -18.81 32.12 21.53
N ARG A 36 -17.99 32.27 22.57
CA ARG A 36 -17.78 33.51 23.31
C ARG A 36 -16.51 34.27 22.92
N VAL A 37 -15.41 33.55 22.71
CA VAL A 37 -14.10 34.20 22.44
C VAL A 37 -14.11 34.96 21.10
N PRO A 38 -14.59 34.43 19.95
CA PRO A 38 -14.54 35.14 18.68
C PRO A 38 -15.36 36.45 18.69
N PRO A 39 -16.61 36.50 19.18
CA PRO A 39 -17.34 37.75 19.34
C PRO A 39 -16.66 38.75 20.28
N ALA A 40 -16.07 38.29 21.38
CA ALA A 40 -15.35 39.13 22.30
C ALA A 40 -14.10 39.78 21.68
N VAL A 41 -13.34 39.04 20.86
CA VAL A 41 -12.20 39.56 20.09
C VAL A 41 -12.67 40.57 19.08
N LEU A 42 -13.78 40.32 18.38
CA LEU A 42 -14.36 41.27 17.43
C LEU A 42 -14.79 42.61 18.09
N ALA A 43 -15.31 42.53 19.33
CA ALA A 43 -15.76 43.66 20.12
C ALA A 43 -14.63 44.37 20.91
N SER A 44 -13.43 43.80 20.99
CA SER A 44 -12.34 44.24 21.88
C SER A 44 -11.68 45.57 21.55
N GLY A 45 -11.89 46.08 20.34
CA GLY A 45 -11.18 47.25 19.80
C GLY A 45 -9.69 47.03 19.48
N LEU A 46 -9.23 45.78 19.47
CA LEU A 46 -7.83 45.38 19.17
C LEU A 46 -7.55 45.33 17.66
N LEU A 47 -8.60 45.19 16.85
CA LEU A 47 -8.47 45.02 15.39
C LEU A 47 -8.22 46.38 14.73
N ALA A 48 -7.32 46.45 13.76
CA ALA A 48 -7.07 47.62 12.97
C ALA A 48 -8.29 47.94 12.07
N LYS A 49 -8.48 49.19 11.70
CA LYS A 49 -9.62 49.65 10.89
C LYS A 49 -9.63 49.06 9.48
N ASP A 50 -8.46 48.82 8.94
CA ASP A 50 -8.22 48.22 7.63
C ASP A 50 -8.28 46.69 7.67
N HIS A 51 -8.16 46.11 8.86
CA HIS A 51 -8.25 44.64 9.11
C HIS A 51 -9.34 44.29 10.13
N PRO A 52 -10.62 44.57 9.88
CA PRO A 52 -11.70 44.52 10.87
C PRO A 52 -12.25 43.12 11.14
N ASN A 53 -11.85 42.12 10.36
CA ASN A 53 -12.49 40.80 10.39
C ASN A 53 -11.73 39.79 11.25
N VAL A 54 -12.49 38.82 11.77
CA VAL A 54 -11.98 37.67 12.51
C VAL A 54 -12.27 36.39 11.73
N VAL A 55 -11.28 35.53 11.60
CA VAL A 55 -11.41 34.21 11.04
C VAL A 55 -11.24 33.17 12.16
N MET A 56 -12.16 32.22 12.26
CA MET A 56 -12.05 31.08 13.17
C MET A 56 -12.00 29.77 12.38
N LEU A 57 -11.01 28.94 12.63
CA LEU A 57 -10.89 27.60 12.04
C LEU A 57 -11.60 26.57 12.90
N GLN A 58 -12.34 25.69 12.21
CA GLN A 58 -12.95 24.50 12.78
C GLN A 58 -12.52 23.27 11.97
N PRO A 59 -12.10 22.15 12.61
CA PRO A 59 -11.57 21.00 11.87
C PRO A 59 -12.65 20.26 11.06
N ARG A 60 -13.92 20.39 11.42
CA ARG A 60 -15.01 19.62 10.84
C ARG A 60 -16.10 20.51 10.25
N ARG A 61 -16.63 20.13 9.06
CA ARG A 61 -17.68 20.88 8.35
C ARG A 61 -18.94 21.07 9.19
N VAL A 62 -19.36 20.01 9.91
CA VAL A 62 -20.56 20.06 10.78
C VAL A 62 -20.32 21.03 11.93
N ALA A 63 -19.14 20.99 12.55
CA ALA A 63 -18.76 21.89 13.63
C ALA A 63 -18.73 23.34 13.16
N ALA A 64 -18.14 23.63 11.99
CA ALA A 64 -18.09 24.98 11.44
C ALA A 64 -19.49 25.60 11.24
N ARG A 65 -20.43 24.83 10.70
CA ARG A 65 -21.84 25.26 10.55
C ARG A 65 -22.52 25.48 11.89
N ALA A 66 -22.40 24.48 12.79
CA ALA A 66 -23.05 24.51 14.09
C ALA A 66 -22.48 25.66 14.94
N SER A 67 -21.17 25.91 14.92
CA SER A 67 -20.54 27.01 15.64
C SER A 67 -21.01 28.37 15.10
N ALA A 68 -21.05 28.56 13.78
CA ALA A 68 -21.53 29.80 13.20
C ALA A 68 -23.01 30.07 13.52
N GLN A 69 -23.84 29.04 13.43
CA GLN A 69 -25.27 29.10 13.78
C GLN A 69 -25.45 29.45 15.27
N ARG A 70 -24.72 28.78 16.16
CA ARG A 70 -24.79 29.01 17.59
C ARG A 70 -24.32 30.41 18.00
N ILE A 71 -23.23 30.91 17.38
CA ILE A 71 -22.76 32.28 17.59
C ILE A 71 -23.82 33.28 17.16
N ALA A 72 -24.47 33.08 16.00
CA ALA A 72 -25.56 33.92 15.53
C ALA A 72 -26.71 33.99 16.55
N GLU A 73 -27.18 32.82 17.01
CA GLU A 73 -28.27 32.70 17.98
C GLU A 73 -27.95 33.37 19.32
N GLU A 74 -26.73 33.13 19.85
CA GLU A 74 -26.32 33.68 21.16
C GLU A 74 -26.15 35.20 21.15
N ASN A 75 -25.77 35.79 20.00
CA ASN A 75 -25.53 37.24 19.87
C ASN A 75 -26.69 37.98 19.25
N GLY A 76 -27.75 37.30 18.79
CA GLY A 76 -28.84 37.90 18.06
C GLY A 76 -28.42 38.39 16.67
N TRP A 77 -27.44 37.77 16.06
CA TRP A 77 -26.91 38.06 14.74
C TRP A 77 -27.58 37.25 13.64
N GLU A 78 -27.51 37.73 12.41
CA GLU A 78 -27.98 37.00 11.26
C GLU A 78 -26.86 36.11 10.69
N LEU A 79 -27.14 34.82 10.41
CA LEU A 79 -26.21 33.93 9.75
C LEU A 79 -26.06 34.27 8.26
N GLY A 80 -24.87 34.74 7.88
CA GLY A 80 -24.55 35.32 6.58
C GLY A 80 -24.57 36.86 6.63
N GLY A 81 -25.02 37.47 7.75
CA GLY A 81 -24.88 38.86 8.11
C GLY A 81 -23.55 39.10 8.83
N GLU A 82 -23.58 39.29 10.17
CA GLU A 82 -22.40 39.60 10.99
C GLU A 82 -21.47 38.40 11.14
N VAL A 83 -22.03 37.17 11.24
CA VAL A 83 -21.32 35.89 11.29
C VAL A 83 -21.68 35.02 10.12
N GLY A 84 -20.70 34.37 9.54
CA GLY A 84 -20.92 33.42 8.45
C GLY A 84 -19.92 32.27 8.48
N TYR A 85 -20.14 31.30 7.60
CA TYR A 85 -19.22 30.14 7.48
C TYR A 85 -18.87 29.85 6.02
N GLN A 86 -17.72 29.21 5.85
CA GLN A 86 -17.31 28.64 4.58
C GLN A 86 -16.66 27.28 4.82
N VAL A 87 -17.23 26.28 4.18
CA VAL A 87 -16.72 24.92 4.15
C VAL A 87 -16.50 24.50 2.68
N ARG A 88 -15.85 23.38 2.44
CA ARG A 88 -15.64 22.89 1.06
C ARG A 88 -16.98 22.85 0.32
N PHE A 89 -17.07 23.56 -0.80
CA PHE A 89 -18.22 23.67 -1.71
C PHE A 89 -19.45 24.43 -1.17
N GLU A 90 -19.40 25.01 0.04
CA GLU A 90 -20.54 25.74 0.61
C GLU A 90 -20.04 27.02 1.29
N ARG A 91 -20.68 28.13 0.96
CA ARG A 91 -20.33 29.44 1.51
C ARG A 91 -21.60 30.17 1.91
N ARG A 92 -21.66 30.66 3.16
CA ARG A 92 -22.68 31.52 3.68
C ARG A 92 -22.06 32.73 4.38
N ILE A 93 -21.48 33.63 3.56
CA ILE A 93 -20.76 34.83 3.97
C ILE A 93 -21.26 35.96 3.08
N GLY A 94 -21.73 37.06 3.69
CA GLY A 94 -22.16 38.26 3.01
C GLY A 94 -21.12 39.39 3.10
N PRO A 95 -21.41 40.57 2.51
CA PRO A 95 -20.53 41.74 2.55
C PRO A 95 -20.32 42.29 3.97
N THR A 96 -21.28 42.10 4.87
CA THR A 96 -21.27 42.59 6.25
C THR A 96 -20.65 41.58 7.22
N THR A 97 -20.23 40.40 6.75
CA THR A 97 -19.71 39.33 7.61
C THR A 97 -18.31 39.65 8.12
N ARG A 98 -18.23 39.94 9.40
CA ARG A 98 -16.98 40.24 10.11
C ARG A 98 -16.38 39.04 10.84
N LEU A 99 -17.19 38.08 11.28
CA LEU A 99 -16.75 36.82 11.86
C LEU A 99 -16.99 35.68 10.88
N ARG A 100 -15.90 35.06 10.42
CA ARG A 100 -15.93 33.99 9.41
C ARG A 100 -15.47 32.69 10.02
N VAL A 101 -16.36 31.69 10.07
CA VAL A 101 -16.02 30.35 10.54
C VAL A 101 -15.65 29.49 9.31
N LEU A 102 -14.40 29.06 9.24
CA LEU A 102 -13.85 28.36 8.08
C LEU A 102 -13.43 26.95 8.47
N THR A 103 -13.50 26.01 7.51
CA THR A 103 -12.73 24.77 7.64
C THR A 103 -11.27 25.02 7.23
N GLU A 104 -10.36 24.27 7.82
CA GLU A 104 -8.92 24.46 7.77
C GLU A 104 -8.35 24.60 6.35
N GLY A 105 -8.73 23.71 5.42
CA GLY A 105 -8.27 23.74 4.03
C GLY A 105 -8.71 25.00 3.25
N ILE A 106 -9.66 25.79 3.77
CA ILE A 106 -10.06 27.07 3.16
C ILE A 106 -9.02 28.12 3.48
N LEU A 107 -8.56 28.20 4.74
CA LEU A 107 -7.57 29.20 5.13
C LEU A 107 -6.20 28.94 4.50
N THR A 108 -5.74 27.67 4.41
CA THR A 108 -4.48 27.36 3.74
C THR A 108 -4.47 27.82 2.29
N ARG A 109 -5.60 27.70 1.60
CA ARG A 109 -5.74 28.22 0.23
C ARG A 109 -5.79 29.74 0.19
N GLN A 110 -6.53 30.35 1.10
CA GLN A 110 -6.61 31.80 1.19
C GLN A 110 -5.23 32.41 1.42
N LEU A 111 -4.38 31.80 2.25
CA LEU A 111 -3.01 32.23 2.48
C LEU A 111 -2.14 32.15 1.21
N LEU A 112 -2.36 31.18 0.33
CA LEU A 112 -1.66 31.13 -0.96
C LEU A 112 -2.09 32.23 -1.93
N GLU A 113 -3.39 32.55 -1.95
CA GLU A 113 -3.97 33.58 -2.83
C GLU A 113 -3.68 34.98 -2.29
N ASP A 114 -3.69 35.14 -0.97
CA ASP A 114 -3.47 36.40 -0.24
C ASP A 114 -2.61 36.14 1.00
N PRO A 115 -1.27 36.13 0.86
CA PRO A 115 -0.35 35.95 2.00
C PRO A 115 -0.43 37.06 3.05
N PHE A 116 -0.94 38.24 2.66
CA PHE A 116 -1.08 39.40 3.55
C PHE A 116 -2.34 39.33 4.41
N LEU A 117 -3.31 38.46 4.07
CA LEU A 117 -4.61 38.34 4.75
C LEU A 117 -5.33 39.68 4.85
N ASP A 118 -5.46 40.37 3.73
CA ASP A 118 -6.08 41.69 3.68
C ASP A 118 -7.49 41.69 4.28
N GLY A 119 -7.74 42.70 5.13
CA GLY A 119 -8.99 42.82 5.86
C GLY A 119 -9.16 41.85 7.03
N ILE A 120 -8.18 40.97 7.34
CA ILE A 120 -8.24 40.03 8.48
C ILE A 120 -7.28 40.53 9.58
N GLY A 121 -7.80 40.81 10.76
CA GLY A 121 -7.03 41.26 11.92
C GLY A 121 -6.80 40.19 12.97
N ALA A 122 -7.58 39.14 12.98
CA ALA A 122 -7.39 38.01 13.91
C ALA A 122 -7.71 36.65 13.27
N VAL A 123 -6.89 35.66 13.62
CA VAL A 123 -7.12 34.24 13.29
C VAL A 123 -7.17 33.43 14.57
N ILE A 124 -8.20 32.59 14.67
CA ILE A 124 -8.44 31.71 15.81
C ILE A 124 -8.37 30.27 15.32
N LEU A 125 -7.43 29.50 15.87
CA LEU A 125 -7.31 28.07 15.62
C LEU A 125 -8.01 27.31 16.74
N ASP A 126 -9.24 26.87 16.52
CA ASP A 126 -10.02 26.13 17.51
C ASP A 126 -9.78 24.62 17.40
N GLU A 127 -10.01 23.90 18.49
CA GLU A 127 -9.80 22.45 18.64
C GLU A 127 -8.38 21.99 18.22
N PHE A 128 -7.35 22.79 18.52
CA PHE A 128 -5.95 22.55 18.13
C PHE A 128 -5.41 21.20 18.59
N HIS A 129 -5.97 20.65 19.66
CA HIS A 129 -5.61 19.32 20.18
C HIS A 129 -5.98 18.16 19.24
N GLU A 130 -6.84 18.37 18.22
CA GLU A 130 -7.09 17.34 17.20
C GLU A 130 -5.85 17.11 16.30
N ARG A 131 -4.89 18.05 16.28
CA ARG A 131 -3.61 17.95 15.59
C ARG A 131 -3.78 17.51 14.14
N SER A 132 -4.76 18.14 13.45
CA SER A 132 -4.92 17.93 12.00
C SER A 132 -3.73 18.51 11.24
N ILE A 133 -3.40 17.93 10.08
CA ILE A 133 -2.31 18.41 9.24
C ILE A 133 -2.53 19.86 8.80
N HIS A 134 -3.77 20.24 8.51
CA HIS A 134 -4.11 21.59 8.07
C HIS A 134 -4.01 22.60 9.22
N THR A 135 -4.40 22.22 10.45
CA THR A 135 -4.24 23.11 11.61
C THR A 135 -2.78 23.37 11.92
N ASP A 136 -1.95 22.29 11.95
CA ASP A 136 -0.50 22.43 12.18
C ASP A 136 0.17 23.26 11.07
N LEU A 137 -0.23 23.05 9.81
CA LEU A 137 0.25 23.83 8.67
C LEU A 137 -0.18 25.31 8.76
N CYS A 138 -1.46 25.58 9.07
CA CYS A 138 -1.94 26.95 9.27
C CYS A 138 -1.18 27.67 10.38
N ALA A 139 -0.93 27.01 11.52
CA ALA A 139 -0.18 27.60 12.63
C ALA A 139 1.23 27.98 12.20
N ALA A 140 1.91 27.15 11.40
CA ALA A 140 3.25 27.41 10.91
C ALA A 140 3.29 28.54 9.86
N LEU A 141 2.37 28.53 8.89
CA LEU A 141 2.25 29.59 7.89
C LEU A 141 1.91 30.94 8.53
N LEU A 142 0.94 30.98 9.45
CA LEU A 142 0.55 32.21 10.17
C LEU A 142 1.69 32.74 11.03
N ARG A 143 2.48 31.87 11.66
CA ARG A 143 3.70 32.28 12.36
C ARG A 143 4.68 32.96 11.42
N GLU A 144 4.92 32.38 10.23
CA GLU A 144 5.82 32.97 9.22
C GLU A 144 5.28 34.31 8.74
N VAL A 145 3.99 34.41 8.40
CA VAL A 145 3.33 35.67 7.98
C VAL A 145 3.48 36.75 9.04
N ARG A 146 3.28 36.43 10.32
CA ARG A 146 3.46 37.34 11.43
C ARG A 146 4.91 37.83 11.59
N GLN A 147 5.86 36.92 11.40
CA GLN A 147 7.29 37.25 11.55
C GLN A 147 7.85 38.09 10.38
N THR A 148 7.19 38.03 9.21
CA THR A 148 7.73 38.65 8.00
C THR A 148 6.97 39.89 7.52
N VAL A 149 5.64 39.90 7.55
CA VAL A 149 4.82 40.93 6.88
C VAL A 149 3.63 41.44 7.70
N ARG A 150 3.15 40.74 8.73
CA ARG A 150 1.93 41.08 9.49
C ARG A 150 2.14 40.88 11.01
N ASP A 151 3.02 41.69 11.60
CA ASP A 151 3.29 41.68 13.06
C ASP A 151 2.08 42.12 13.89
N ASP A 152 1.13 42.86 13.27
CA ASP A 152 -0.14 43.27 13.84
C ASP A 152 -1.18 42.12 13.97
N LEU A 153 -1.06 41.05 13.18
CA LEU A 153 -2.03 39.96 13.11
C LEU A 153 -2.18 39.25 14.49
N ILE A 154 -3.41 39.18 14.98
CA ILE A 154 -3.72 38.49 16.21
C ILE A 154 -3.87 36.99 15.92
N LEU A 155 -3.16 36.15 16.70
CA LEU A 155 -3.24 34.69 16.61
C LEU A 155 -3.65 34.06 17.94
N ILE A 156 -4.76 33.32 17.93
CA ILE A 156 -5.32 32.66 19.09
C ILE A 156 -5.36 31.16 18.82
N VAL A 157 -4.78 30.36 19.71
CA VAL A 157 -4.90 28.92 19.69
C VAL A 157 -5.77 28.47 20.85
N MET A 158 -6.88 27.80 20.54
CA MET A 158 -7.82 27.27 21.56
C MET A 158 -7.77 25.75 21.60
N SER A 159 -7.72 25.19 22.80
CA SER A 159 -7.62 23.76 23.01
C SER A 159 -8.38 23.30 24.24
N ALA A 160 -8.76 22.00 24.26
CA ALA A 160 -9.40 21.40 25.42
C ALA A 160 -8.43 20.65 26.36
N THR A 161 -7.38 20.04 25.83
CA THR A 161 -6.53 19.04 26.54
C THR A 161 -5.06 19.12 26.15
N LEU A 162 -4.58 20.25 25.62
CA LEU A 162 -3.21 20.39 25.10
C LEU A 162 -2.22 20.70 26.23
N GLU A 163 -1.00 20.17 26.12
CA GLU A 163 0.17 20.78 26.72
C GLU A 163 0.38 22.15 26.06
N ALA A 164 0.04 23.22 26.74
CA ALA A 164 0.01 24.56 26.16
C ALA A 164 1.40 25.15 25.96
N GLU A 165 2.36 24.72 26.77
CA GLU A 165 3.72 25.26 26.82
C GLU A 165 4.50 25.04 25.50
N PRO A 166 4.45 23.87 24.83
CA PRO A 166 5.08 23.69 23.52
C PRO A 166 4.48 24.61 22.45
N VAL A 167 3.16 24.78 22.47
CA VAL A 167 2.46 25.66 21.51
C VAL A 167 2.81 27.11 21.77
N ALA A 168 2.83 27.53 23.04
CA ALA A 168 3.19 28.90 23.40
C ALA A 168 4.63 29.23 22.96
N ARG A 169 5.59 28.34 23.19
CA ARG A 169 6.97 28.47 22.69
C ARG A 169 7.03 28.56 21.17
N PHE A 170 6.29 27.71 20.48
CA PHE A 170 6.21 27.74 19.00
C PHE A 170 5.70 29.09 18.48
N LEU A 171 4.76 29.72 19.18
CA LEU A 171 4.19 31.01 18.83
C LEU A 171 5.02 32.24 19.31
N GLY A 172 6.23 32.00 19.87
CA GLY A 172 7.13 33.07 20.33
C GLY A 172 6.92 33.41 21.82
N ASP A 173 6.78 32.36 22.65
CA ASP A 173 6.60 32.44 24.11
C ASP A 173 5.38 33.30 24.52
N CYS A 174 4.26 33.08 23.83
CA CYS A 174 3.05 33.86 24.10
C CYS A 174 2.38 33.45 25.43
N PRO A 175 1.54 34.31 26.04
CA PRO A 175 0.82 33.98 27.25
C PRO A 175 -0.11 32.78 27.09
N ILE A 176 -0.25 32.02 28.20
CA ILE A 176 -1.21 30.90 28.31
C ILE A 176 -2.29 31.33 29.30
N VAL A 177 -3.54 31.31 28.85
CA VAL A 177 -4.72 31.53 29.68
C VAL A 177 -5.43 30.21 29.92
N ARG A 178 -5.76 29.88 31.15
CA ARG A 178 -6.45 28.65 31.53
C ARG A 178 -7.81 29.00 32.12
N SER A 179 -8.87 28.43 31.58
CA SER A 179 -10.23 28.59 32.08
C SER A 179 -10.69 27.30 32.74
N GLU A 180 -11.21 27.44 33.96
CA GLU A 180 -11.86 26.33 34.64
C GLU A 180 -13.26 26.11 34.04
N GLY A 181 -13.57 24.86 33.71
CA GLY A 181 -14.89 24.49 33.16
C GLY A 181 -15.85 24.09 34.26
N ARG A 182 -17.17 24.25 34.03
CA ARG A 182 -18.18 23.53 34.79
C ARG A 182 -18.29 22.10 34.29
N ALA A 183 -17.42 21.19 34.74
CA ALA A 183 -17.62 19.77 34.51
C ALA A 183 -18.22 19.17 35.80
N PHE A 184 -19.35 18.48 35.64
CA PHE A 184 -19.88 17.67 36.70
C PHE A 184 -18.99 16.43 36.93
N PRO A 185 -18.93 15.90 38.17
CA PRO A 185 -18.11 14.71 38.42
C PRO A 185 -18.62 13.52 37.58
N VAL A 186 -17.69 12.76 37.02
CA VAL A 186 -17.97 11.52 36.29
C VAL A 186 -17.33 10.36 37.01
N GLU A 187 -18.15 9.41 37.48
CA GLU A 187 -17.65 8.15 38.03
C GLU A 187 -17.07 7.28 36.90
N ILE A 188 -15.80 6.90 37.04
CA ILE A 188 -15.12 6.04 36.06
C ILE A 188 -15.05 4.62 36.62
N ARG A 189 -15.54 3.65 35.85
CA ARG A 189 -15.42 2.22 36.15
C ARG A 189 -14.69 1.52 35.02
N HIS A 190 -13.77 0.63 35.35
CA HIS A 190 -13.07 -0.22 34.39
C HIS A 190 -13.72 -1.62 34.39
N ALA A 191 -14.00 -2.13 33.21
CA ALA A 191 -14.37 -3.53 33.05
C ALA A 191 -13.12 -4.42 33.24
N GLY A 192 -13.35 -5.67 33.62
CA GLY A 192 -12.28 -6.68 33.58
C GLY A 192 -11.88 -7.03 32.14
N TRP A 193 -10.78 -7.77 32.02
CA TRP A 193 -10.39 -8.33 30.74
C TRP A 193 -11.45 -9.35 30.25
N SER A 194 -11.82 -9.28 28.97
CA SER A 194 -12.77 -10.20 28.33
C SER A 194 -12.23 -10.67 26.98
N GLN A 195 -12.56 -11.90 26.59
CA GLN A 195 -12.30 -12.46 25.27
C GLN A 195 -13.46 -12.18 24.29
N ASP A 196 -14.56 -11.63 24.77
CA ASP A 196 -15.74 -11.36 23.97
C ASP A 196 -15.47 -10.25 22.93
N SER A 197 -16.21 -10.27 21.83
CA SER A 197 -16.07 -9.21 20.83
C SER A 197 -16.42 -7.84 21.42
N ILE A 198 -15.84 -6.77 20.91
CA ILE A 198 -16.13 -5.38 21.33
C ILE A 198 -17.64 -5.10 21.30
N ALA A 199 -18.36 -5.65 20.31
CA ALA A 199 -19.79 -5.47 20.16
C ALA A 199 -20.57 -6.17 21.29
N ASP A 200 -20.10 -7.33 21.75
CA ASP A 200 -20.69 -8.08 22.85
C ASP A 200 -20.49 -7.35 24.16
N GLN A 201 -19.25 -7.00 24.48
CA GLN A 201 -18.90 -6.25 25.69
C GLN A 201 -19.71 -4.94 25.79
N ALA A 202 -19.85 -4.22 24.67
CA ALA A 202 -20.62 -2.98 24.63
C ALA A 202 -22.11 -3.20 24.88
N ALA A 203 -22.69 -4.25 24.28
CA ALA A 203 -24.09 -4.58 24.47
C ALA A 203 -24.39 -5.01 25.93
N ASP A 204 -23.52 -5.79 26.53
CA ASP A 204 -23.64 -6.23 27.91
C ASP A 204 -23.51 -5.05 28.88
N ALA A 205 -22.53 -4.15 28.65
CA ALA A 205 -22.39 -2.94 29.46
C ALA A 205 -23.64 -2.02 29.36
N VAL A 206 -24.28 -1.93 28.19
CA VAL A 206 -25.55 -1.20 28.05
C VAL A 206 -26.66 -1.87 28.88
N ARG A 207 -26.79 -3.21 28.84
CA ARG A 207 -27.76 -3.95 29.66
C ARG A 207 -27.56 -3.68 31.15
N ASP A 208 -26.32 -3.81 31.62
CA ASP A 208 -25.99 -3.59 33.04
C ASP A 208 -26.35 -2.18 33.51
N VAL A 209 -26.11 -1.17 32.67
CA VAL A 209 -26.49 0.23 32.94
C VAL A 209 -27.99 0.39 33.07
N LEU A 210 -28.75 -0.25 32.19
CA LEU A 210 -30.20 -0.15 32.16
C LEU A 210 -30.87 -0.96 33.27
N GLU A 211 -30.28 -2.04 33.73
CA GLU A 211 -30.73 -2.86 34.86
C GLU A 211 -30.42 -2.23 36.21
N SER A 212 -29.20 -1.68 36.38
CA SER A 212 -28.79 -0.98 37.58
C SER A 212 -29.67 0.24 37.90
N ALA A 213 -30.09 0.98 36.87
CA ALA A 213 -31.01 2.09 37.01
C ALA A 213 -32.37 1.66 37.58
N ARG A 214 -32.85 0.44 37.29
CA ARG A 214 -34.12 -0.13 37.75
C ARG A 214 -34.08 -0.53 39.24
N SER A 215 -32.93 -1.06 39.69
CA SER A 215 -32.78 -1.46 41.09
C SER A 215 -32.76 -0.24 42.02
N LEU A 216 -32.17 0.87 41.57
CA LEU A 216 -32.17 2.13 42.31
C LEU A 216 -33.56 2.77 42.42
N SER A 217 -34.28 2.86 41.27
CA SER A 217 -35.63 3.41 41.27
C SER A 217 -36.67 2.57 42.02
N ARG A 218 -36.49 1.25 42.11
CA ARG A 218 -37.30 0.37 42.97
C ARG A 218 -36.98 0.57 44.46
N ARG A 219 -35.73 0.74 44.83
CA ARG A 219 -35.31 1.00 46.24
C ARG A 219 -35.79 2.35 46.70
N GLN A 220 -35.78 3.39 45.90
CA GLN A 220 -36.30 4.70 46.22
C GLN A 220 -37.81 4.70 46.34
N ARG A 221 -38.55 4.03 45.45
CA ARG A 221 -40.00 3.85 45.56
C ARG A 221 -40.42 2.99 46.80
N SER A 222 -39.61 2.04 47.20
CA SER A 222 -39.83 1.29 48.44
C SER A 222 -39.49 2.09 49.70
N ALA A 223 -38.51 3.01 49.62
CA ALA A 223 -38.19 3.91 50.73
C ALA A 223 -39.22 5.01 50.90
N SER A 224 -39.80 5.59 49.80
CA SER A 224 -40.86 6.61 49.90
C SER A 224 -42.23 6.04 50.27
N ASN A 225 -42.46 4.75 50.14
CA ASN A 225 -43.69 4.09 50.62
C ASN A 225 -43.61 3.60 52.07
N ASN A 226 -42.51 3.80 52.81
CA ASN A 226 -42.31 3.36 54.18
C ASN A 226 -42.41 4.48 55.20
N GLU A 227 -42.84 5.69 54.87
CA GLU A 227 -43.25 6.71 55.82
C GLU A 227 -44.72 6.52 56.19
N ARG A 228 -45.02 5.48 57.00
CA ARG A 228 -46.20 5.42 57.86
C ARG A 228 -45.75 5.71 59.29
N PRO A 229 -46.59 6.43 60.06
CA PRO A 229 -46.19 6.93 61.40
C PRO A 229 -46.02 5.77 62.39
N LEU A 230 -45.00 5.90 63.20
CA LEU A 230 -44.61 5.02 64.33
C LEU A 230 -45.75 4.82 65.26
N PRO A 231 -46.07 3.59 65.74
CA PRO A 231 -46.65 3.34 67.05
C PRO A 231 -45.57 2.99 68.05
N SER A 232 -45.80 3.45 69.31
CA SER A 232 -44.96 3.35 70.45
C SER A 232 -44.59 1.93 70.94
N PRO A 233 -43.63 1.75 71.78
CA PRO A 233 -42.91 0.50 72.04
C PRO A 233 -43.58 -0.49 72.99
N GLY A 234 -43.51 -1.77 72.70
CA GLY A 234 -43.85 -2.89 73.58
C GLY A 234 -42.85 -4.00 73.44
N THR A 235 -42.44 -4.44 74.58
CA THR A 235 -41.37 -5.34 75.03
C THR A 235 -41.39 -6.77 74.45
N PRO A 236 -40.31 -7.58 74.65
CA PRO A 236 -39.82 -8.62 73.80
C PRO A 236 -40.31 -10.02 74.04
N GLY A 237 -40.18 -10.90 73.11
CA GLY A 237 -40.45 -12.35 73.23
C GLY A 237 -39.53 -13.17 72.27
N GLU A 238 -38.85 -14.04 72.92
CA GLU A 238 -37.87 -15.04 72.44
C GLU A 238 -38.53 -16.12 71.56
N GLY A 239 -37.69 -16.78 70.71
CA GLY A 239 -37.97 -18.12 70.18
C GLY A 239 -37.32 -18.44 68.83
N GLN A 240 -36.15 -18.97 68.90
CA GLN A 240 -35.58 -20.25 68.47
C GLN A 240 -36.16 -20.85 67.15
N GLY A 241 -35.23 -21.26 66.26
CA GLY A 241 -35.29 -22.57 65.59
C GLY A 241 -34.92 -22.65 64.14
N GLU A 242 -33.69 -23.00 63.87
CA GLU A 242 -33.19 -24.10 63.03
C GLU A 242 -33.86 -24.43 61.71
N GLY A 243 -33.10 -24.50 60.59
CA GLY A 243 -32.69 -25.75 59.98
C GLY A 243 -32.69 -25.69 58.47
N LEU A 244 -31.51 -25.72 57.89
CA LEU A 244 -30.90 -26.64 56.93
C LEU A 244 -31.82 -27.25 55.84
N LEU A 245 -31.41 -27.11 54.58
CA LEU A 245 -30.84 -28.14 53.70
C LEU A 245 -31.02 -27.83 52.22
N ILE A 246 -29.93 -27.97 51.49
CA ILE A 246 -29.74 -28.15 50.03
C ILE A 246 -30.12 -29.63 49.72
N PRO A 247 -30.52 -30.10 48.54
CA PRO A 247 -29.58 -30.34 47.43
C PRO A 247 -30.15 -30.20 45.98
N ARG A 248 -29.24 -29.93 45.07
CA ARG A 248 -28.76 -30.67 43.85
C ARG A 248 -29.75 -31.56 43.10
N GLU A 249 -29.84 -31.47 41.85
CA GLU A 249 -29.14 -32.08 40.71
C GLU A 249 -30.08 -32.27 39.45
N LYS A 250 -29.51 -32.05 38.33
CA LYS A 250 -29.23 -32.73 37.08
C LYS A 250 -30.24 -32.76 35.94
N ALA A 251 -29.74 -32.24 34.83
CA ALA A 251 -29.46 -32.90 33.55
C ALA A 251 -30.59 -33.21 32.53
N GLY A 252 -30.32 -32.91 31.29
CA GLY A 252 -30.81 -33.64 30.11
C GLY A 252 -31.18 -32.73 28.95
N ARG A 253 -30.29 -32.55 27.98
CA ARG A 253 -30.30 -32.90 26.54
C ARG A 253 -31.71 -32.91 25.83
N GLU A 254 -31.91 -32.33 24.73
CA GLU A 254 -31.43 -32.49 23.37
C GLU A 254 -32.37 -31.81 22.36
N GLN A 255 -31.78 -31.17 21.37
CA GLN A 255 -32.08 -31.22 19.93
C GLN A 255 -33.28 -30.51 19.29
N ASN A 256 -32.86 -29.81 18.24
CA ASN A 256 -33.50 -29.58 16.95
C ASN A 256 -34.20 -28.24 16.69
N ALA A 257 -33.53 -27.52 15.79
CA ALA A 257 -34.09 -26.46 14.95
C ALA A 257 -35.26 -27.00 14.07
N PRO A 258 -36.13 -26.14 13.56
CA PRO A 258 -35.81 -25.45 12.32
C PRO A 258 -36.32 -23.99 12.26
N HIS A 259 -35.66 -23.19 11.43
CA HIS A 259 -36.23 -21.98 10.81
C HIS A 259 -37.57 -22.26 10.08
N PRO A 260 -38.50 -21.31 9.90
CA PRO A 260 -38.29 -20.15 9.05
C PRO A 260 -39.16 -18.89 9.29
N ASN A 261 -38.64 -17.75 8.75
CA ASN A 261 -39.35 -16.69 8.02
C ASN A 261 -40.44 -15.82 8.68
N PRO A 262 -40.81 -14.69 8.04
CA PRO A 262 -40.05 -13.50 7.66
C PRO A 262 -40.55 -12.24 8.36
N LEU A 263 -39.80 -11.15 8.22
CA LEU A 263 -40.15 -9.82 8.73
C LEU A 263 -41.40 -9.24 8.08
N PRO A 264 -42.25 -8.52 8.82
CA PRO A 264 -43.39 -7.80 8.23
C PRO A 264 -42.97 -6.51 7.55
N GLU A 265 -43.50 -6.31 6.37
CA GLU A 265 -43.42 -5.12 5.53
C GLU A 265 -43.91 -3.87 6.27
N TYR A 266 -43.09 -2.83 6.21
CA TYR A 266 -43.52 -1.45 6.48
C TYR A 266 -44.22 -0.92 5.22
N ARG A 267 -45.58 -0.89 5.27
CA ARG A 267 -46.39 -0.18 4.27
C ARG A 267 -46.39 1.31 4.57
N GLU A 268 -46.01 2.05 3.55
CA GLU A 268 -46.11 3.48 3.40
C GLU A 268 -47.49 4.03 3.70
N ARG A 269 -47.53 5.16 4.41
CA ARG A 269 -48.59 6.16 4.29
C ARG A 269 -47.97 7.49 3.92
N GLU A 270 -47.79 7.70 2.66
CA GLU A 270 -47.77 9.05 2.10
C GLU A 270 -49.22 9.50 1.91
N LYS A 271 -49.56 10.66 2.46
CA LYS A 271 -50.32 11.70 1.80
C LYS A 271 -50.52 12.92 2.72
N ASN A 272 -50.17 14.08 2.15
CA ASN A 272 -50.67 15.43 2.47
C ASN A 272 -50.17 16.10 3.75
N ALA A 273 -49.17 17.01 3.57
CA ALA A 273 -49.06 18.21 4.38
C ALA A 273 -48.34 19.31 3.57
N ASP A 274 -49.10 19.93 2.67
CA ASP A 274 -48.89 21.33 2.34
C ASP A 274 -49.91 22.16 3.15
N ALA A 275 -49.39 23.30 3.67
CA ALA A 275 -50.12 24.38 4.30
C ALA A 275 -50.67 24.18 5.74
N ALA A 276 -49.87 24.56 6.74
CA ALA A 276 -50.39 25.31 7.88
C ALA A 276 -49.24 25.98 8.65
N GLY A 277 -49.38 27.27 8.83
CA GLY A 277 -48.45 28.16 9.48
C GLY A 277 -48.19 27.87 10.97
N SER A 278 -47.07 28.39 11.38
CA SER A 278 -46.61 28.67 12.71
C SER A 278 -47.69 28.75 13.79
N ASN A 279 -47.72 27.77 14.68
CA ASN A 279 -48.10 27.92 16.10
C ASN A 279 -47.87 26.57 16.81
N LEU A 280 -46.63 26.42 17.36
CA LEU A 280 -46.35 25.39 18.36
C LEU A 280 -46.62 25.99 19.75
N PRO A 281 -47.47 25.38 20.58
CA PRO A 281 -47.63 25.82 21.95
C PRO A 281 -46.37 25.55 22.73
N ALA A 282 -45.90 26.54 23.48
CA ALA A 282 -44.87 26.41 24.50
C ALA A 282 -45.30 25.32 25.49
N LEU A 283 -44.64 24.18 25.49
CA LEU A 283 -44.77 23.17 26.54
C LEU A 283 -44.23 23.75 27.84
N ASN A 284 -45.17 24.26 28.65
CA ASN A 284 -44.92 24.63 30.02
C ASN A 284 -44.42 23.36 30.76
N ARG A 285 -43.14 23.24 31.02
CA ARG A 285 -42.62 22.26 31.96
C ARG A 285 -43.03 22.74 33.35
N GLY A 286 -43.94 22.03 33.96
CA GLY A 286 -44.29 22.20 35.36
C GLY A 286 -43.02 22.08 36.19
N ALA A 287 -42.67 23.13 36.89
CA ALA A 287 -41.63 23.16 37.91
C ALA A 287 -42.12 22.22 39.06
N GLY A 288 -41.39 21.15 39.26
CA GLY A 288 -41.62 20.25 40.40
C GLY A 288 -41.46 18.74 40.12
N ALA A 289 -40.40 18.35 39.44
CA ALA A 289 -39.86 16.99 39.54
C ALA A 289 -38.39 17.12 39.81
N ASP A 290 -37.87 16.49 40.82
CA ASP A 290 -36.47 16.49 41.22
C ASP A 290 -35.60 16.14 39.99
N GLU A 291 -34.77 17.08 39.54
CA GLU A 291 -33.85 16.95 38.40
C GLU A 291 -32.82 15.83 38.57
N ASP A 292 -32.73 15.25 39.79
CA ASP A 292 -31.78 14.19 40.13
C ASP A 292 -32.20 12.77 39.69
N ASP A 293 -33.41 12.53 39.24
CA ASP A 293 -33.92 11.18 38.97
C ASP A 293 -33.93 10.79 37.49
N ASN A 294 -33.47 11.66 36.57
CA ASN A 294 -33.42 11.34 35.13
C ASN A 294 -32.12 10.57 34.83
N PRO A 295 -32.17 9.27 34.48
CA PRO A 295 -31.00 8.44 34.19
C PRO A 295 -30.20 8.89 32.96
N GLY A 296 -30.70 9.88 32.19
CA GLY A 296 -30.04 10.41 30.99
C GLY A 296 -29.86 9.41 29.86
N ASP A 297 -29.39 9.92 28.73
CA ASP A 297 -29.05 9.12 27.55
C ASP A 297 -27.74 8.36 27.73
N VAL A 298 -27.54 7.30 26.94
CA VAL A 298 -26.33 6.48 26.92
C VAL A 298 -25.59 6.72 25.60
N LEU A 299 -24.30 7.04 25.67
CA LEU A 299 -23.41 7.18 24.51
C LEU A 299 -22.37 6.06 24.54
N VAL A 300 -22.30 5.28 23.48
CA VAL A 300 -21.39 4.14 23.35
C VAL A 300 -20.37 4.43 22.25
N PHE A 301 -19.09 4.46 22.59
CA PHE A 301 -18.02 4.62 21.62
C PHE A 301 -17.55 3.27 21.08
N LEU A 302 -17.65 3.09 19.75
CA LEU A 302 -17.28 1.88 19.02
C LEU A 302 -16.30 2.21 17.88
N PRO A 303 -15.42 1.26 17.49
CA PRO A 303 -14.39 1.55 16.51
C PRO A 303 -14.91 1.84 15.11
N GLY A 304 -16.02 1.25 14.70
CA GLY A 304 -16.50 1.35 13.33
C GLY A 304 -17.97 0.99 13.14
N VAL A 305 -18.43 1.14 11.90
CA VAL A 305 -19.82 0.92 11.49
C VAL A 305 -20.26 -0.53 11.69
N GLU A 306 -19.35 -1.48 11.49
CA GLU A 306 -19.66 -2.90 11.66
C GLU A 306 -19.92 -3.26 13.13
N GLU A 307 -19.08 -2.73 14.04
CA GLU A 307 -19.27 -2.90 15.47
C GLU A 307 -20.57 -2.21 15.94
N ILE A 308 -20.88 -1.03 15.40
CA ILE A 308 -22.16 -0.33 15.66
C ILE A 308 -23.33 -1.22 15.24
N ARG A 309 -23.33 -1.75 14.02
CA ARG A 309 -24.41 -2.60 13.50
C ARG A 309 -24.62 -3.86 14.33
N ARG A 310 -23.52 -4.55 14.71
CA ARG A 310 -23.58 -5.75 15.55
C ARG A 310 -24.13 -5.45 16.94
N THR A 311 -23.67 -4.37 17.56
CA THR A 311 -24.17 -3.94 18.87
C THR A 311 -25.65 -3.56 18.80
N MET A 312 -26.08 -2.83 17.75
CA MET A 312 -27.50 -2.51 17.53
C MET A 312 -28.36 -3.77 17.45
N GLY A 313 -27.98 -4.74 16.62
CA GLY A 313 -28.73 -5.99 16.48
C GLY A 313 -28.89 -6.76 17.79
N ARG A 314 -27.87 -6.70 18.67
CA ARG A 314 -27.92 -7.32 20.01
C ARG A 314 -28.81 -6.54 21.00
N LEU A 315 -28.91 -5.23 20.83
CA LEU A 315 -29.71 -4.36 21.70
C LEU A 315 -31.17 -4.19 21.25
N GLU A 316 -31.52 -4.55 19.99
CA GLU A 316 -32.88 -4.42 19.48
C GLU A 316 -33.96 -5.05 20.37
N PRO A 317 -33.80 -6.30 20.89
CA PRO A 317 -34.81 -6.89 21.79
C PRO A 317 -35.01 -6.07 23.06
N LEU A 318 -33.92 -5.62 23.67
CA LEU A 318 -33.94 -4.78 24.86
C LEU A 318 -34.55 -3.40 24.58
N ALA A 319 -34.24 -2.83 23.44
CA ALA A 319 -34.78 -1.53 23.03
C ALA A 319 -36.29 -1.56 22.86
N ARG A 320 -36.85 -2.65 22.31
CA ARG A 320 -38.28 -2.86 22.18
C ARG A 320 -38.94 -3.05 23.57
N GLU A 321 -38.34 -3.86 24.45
CA GLU A 321 -38.83 -4.10 25.81
C GLU A 321 -38.86 -2.81 26.66
N ARG A 322 -37.83 -1.95 26.45
CA ARG A 322 -37.62 -0.76 27.30
C ARG A 322 -38.05 0.55 26.64
N ASP A 323 -38.68 0.52 25.49
CA ASP A 323 -39.06 1.69 24.68
C ASP A 323 -37.92 2.69 24.46
N LEU A 324 -36.72 2.17 24.10
CA LEU A 324 -35.52 2.96 23.87
C LEU A 324 -35.40 3.30 22.40
N LEU A 325 -34.71 4.42 22.13
CA LEU A 325 -34.33 4.85 20.79
C LEU A 325 -32.86 4.51 20.53
N LEU A 326 -32.61 3.50 19.68
CA LEU A 326 -31.27 3.16 19.24
C LEU A 326 -30.88 4.02 18.05
N LEU A 327 -29.79 4.79 18.15
CA LEU A 327 -29.34 5.72 17.11
C LEU A 327 -27.88 5.48 16.77
N PRO A 328 -27.53 5.17 15.52
CA PRO A 328 -26.15 5.17 15.06
C PRO A 328 -25.67 6.61 14.86
N LEU A 329 -24.36 6.84 15.10
CA LEU A 329 -23.72 8.14 14.84
C LEU A 329 -22.29 7.93 14.31
N HIS A 330 -22.15 8.06 12.99
CA HIS A 330 -20.85 7.94 12.31
C HIS A 330 -20.80 8.83 11.06
N GLY A 331 -19.59 9.11 10.58
CA GLY A 331 -19.34 10.07 9.50
C GLY A 331 -19.93 9.70 8.13
N SER A 332 -20.30 8.43 7.90
CA SER A 332 -20.90 7.99 6.64
C SER A 332 -22.45 8.05 6.63
N LEU A 333 -23.08 8.52 7.71
CA LEU A 333 -24.51 8.76 7.74
C LEU A 333 -24.87 10.07 7.02
N PRO A 334 -26.07 10.16 6.40
CA PRO A 334 -26.61 11.42 5.93
C PRO A 334 -26.70 12.47 7.06
N PRO A 335 -26.57 13.76 6.76
CA PRO A 335 -26.65 14.82 7.78
C PRO A 335 -27.92 14.80 8.60
N GLU A 336 -29.06 14.48 7.97
CA GLU A 336 -30.38 14.39 8.61
C GLU A 336 -30.40 13.30 9.68
N GLU A 337 -29.83 12.13 9.39
CA GLU A 337 -29.74 11.01 10.34
C GLU A 337 -28.78 11.32 11.50
N GLN A 338 -27.67 12.01 11.23
CA GLN A 338 -26.76 12.47 12.28
C GLN A 338 -27.47 13.47 13.23
N LEU A 339 -28.31 14.35 12.71
CA LEU A 339 -29.07 15.32 13.50
C LEU A 339 -30.07 14.66 14.46
N LEU A 340 -30.60 13.46 14.13
CA LEU A 340 -31.52 12.73 15.02
C LEU A 340 -30.80 12.33 16.33
N ALA A 341 -29.53 11.95 16.27
CA ALA A 341 -28.76 11.62 17.47
C ALA A 341 -28.48 12.86 18.35
N LEU A 342 -28.39 14.05 17.73
CA LEU A 342 -28.05 15.30 18.43
C LEU A 342 -29.26 15.97 19.07
N ARG A 343 -30.46 15.87 18.47
CA ARG A 343 -31.68 16.52 18.94
C ARG A 343 -32.23 15.86 20.19
N PRO A 344 -32.84 16.60 21.13
CA PRO A 344 -33.62 16.03 22.21
C PRO A 344 -34.72 15.10 21.70
N ALA A 345 -34.98 13.99 22.40
CA ALA A 345 -36.06 13.07 22.07
C ALA A 345 -36.92 12.82 23.30
N ALA A 346 -38.21 12.42 23.06
CA ALA A 346 -39.14 12.06 24.11
C ALA A 346 -38.75 10.74 24.81
N LYS A 347 -38.13 9.83 24.05
CA LYS A 347 -37.62 8.53 24.55
C LYS A 347 -36.13 8.62 24.88
N ARG A 348 -35.73 7.82 25.85
CA ARG A 348 -34.35 7.67 26.21
C ARG A 348 -33.54 7.12 25.04
N LYS A 349 -32.39 7.75 24.71
CA LYS A 349 -31.53 7.35 23.61
C LYS A 349 -30.40 6.46 24.08
N VAL A 350 -30.06 5.49 23.23
CA VAL A 350 -28.80 4.77 23.25
C VAL A 350 -28.13 5.08 21.92
N ILE A 351 -27.10 5.92 21.98
CA ILE A 351 -26.38 6.42 20.80
C ILE A 351 -25.10 5.61 20.65
N LEU A 352 -24.99 4.88 19.51
CA LEU A 352 -23.80 4.10 19.20
C LEU A 352 -22.95 4.88 18.20
N ALA A 353 -21.81 5.37 18.65
CA ALA A 353 -21.03 6.34 17.91
C ALA A 353 -19.59 5.87 17.65
N THR A 354 -19.01 6.34 16.55
CA THR A 354 -17.56 6.33 16.35
C THR A 354 -16.94 7.58 17.04
N ASN A 355 -15.62 7.79 16.84
CA ASN A 355 -14.91 9.00 17.28
C ASN A 355 -15.51 10.34 16.80
N VAL A 356 -16.51 10.30 15.92
CA VAL A 356 -17.29 11.49 15.49
C VAL A 356 -17.95 12.21 16.68
N ALA A 357 -18.35 11.45 17.72
CA ALA A 357 -18.95 12.00 18.93
C ALA A 357 -17.93 12.44 20.00
N GLU A 358 -16.63 12.25 19.76
CA GLU A 358 -15.57 12.52 20.72
C GLU A 358 -15.31 14.03 20.90
N THR A 359 -15.31 14.79 19.77
CA THR A 359 -15.03 16.22 19.72
C THR A 359 -16.14 16.98 18.99
N SER A 360 -16.16 18.29 19.04
CA SER A 360 -16.93 19.23 18.20
C SER A 360 -18.46 19.08 18.13
N LEU A 361 -19.09 17.98 18.60
CA LEU A 361 -20.53 17.80 18.63
C LEU A 361 -21.07 17.84 20.05
N THR A 362 -22.08 18.67 20.32
CA THR A 362 -22.79 18.66 21.60
C THR A 362 -23.99 17.73 21.51
N ILE A 363 -24.02 16.71 22.33
CA ILE A 363 -25.15 15.80 22.48
C ILE A 363 -25.69 16.06 23.88
N ASP A 364 -26.85 16.71 23.93
CA ASP A 364 -27.49 17.04 25.18
C ASP A 364 -28.16 15.79 25.80
N GLY A 365 -28.17 15.72 27.13
CA GLY A 365 -28.85 14.65 27.88
C GLY A 365 -28.01 13.40 28.15
N VAL A 366 -26.77 13.29 27.64
CA VAL A 366 -25.88 12.15 27.90
C VAL A 366 -25.38 12.19 29.35
N ARG A 367 -25.69 11.15 30.13
CA ARG A 367 -25.17 10.96 31.52
C ARG A 367 -24.37 9.66 31.66
N THR A 368 -24.44 8.76 30.67
CA THR A 368 -23.65 7.52 30.71
C THR A 368 -22.82 7.40 29.44
N VAL A 369 -21.53 7.17 29.57
CA VAL A 369 -20.63 6.84 28.49
C VAL A 369 -20.13 5.41 28.64
N ILE A 370 -20.13 4.63 27.56
CA ILE A 370 -19.50 3.33 27.48
C ILE A 370 -18.44 3.46 26.39
N ASP A 371 -17.18 3.20 26.74
CA ASP A 371 -16.05 3.39 25.83
C ASP A 371 -15.34 2.06 25.56
N SER A 372 -15.28 1.64 24.30
CA SER A 372 -14.56 0.43 23.88
C SER A 372 -13.04 0.53 24.00
N GLY A 373 -12.47 1.75 24.09
CA GLY A 373 -11.03 1.98 24.07
C GLY A 373 -10.36 1.84 22.70
N TYR A 374 -11.14 1.73 21.64
CA TYR A 374 -10.65 1.57 20.29
C TYR A 374 -11.21 2.61 19.32
N ALA A 375 -10.46 2.91 18.28
CA ALA A 375 -10.88 3.71 17.14
C ALA A 375 -10.23 3.19 15.85
N ARG A 376 -10.88 3.43 14.70
CA ARG A 376 -10.26 3.28 13.39
C ARG A 376 -9.58 4.59 13.03
N ILE A 377 -8.27 4.53 12.85
CA ILE A 377 -7.43 5.70 12.61
C ILE A 377 -6.87 5.61 11.20
N ALA A 378 -7.11 6.66 10.42
CA ALA A 378 -6.54 6.77 9.08
C ALA A 378 -5.02 6.88 9.16
N GLY A 379 -4.33 6.14 8.31
CA GLY A 379 -2.89 6.15 8.16
C GLY A 379 -2.51 6.05 6.68
N TYR A 380 -1.24 6.25 6.40
CA TYR A 380 -0.64 6.14 5.08
C TYR A 380 0.66 5.36 5.18
N ASP A 381 0.89 4.47 4.24
CA ASP A 381 2.14 3.73 4.12
C ASP A 381 2.99 4.41 3.02
N PRO A 382 4.02 5.18 3.39
CA PRO A 382 4.82 5.93 2.41
C PRO A 382 5.71 5.04 1.53
N GLN A 383 5.99 3.80 1.94
CA GLN A 383 6.76 2.85 1.14
C GLN A 383 5.91 2.26 0.02
N ARG A 384 4.62 2.03 0.30
CA ARG A 384 3.67 1.41 -0.63
C ARG A 384 2.77 2.41 -1.34
N GLY A 385 2.74 3.65 -0.89
CA GLY A 385 1.86 4.68 -1.42
C GLY A 385 0.37 4.38 -1.18
N LEU A 386 0.02 3.66 -0.12
CA LEU A 386 -1.34 3.18 0.14
C LEU A 386 -1.92 3.75 1.44
N ASP A 387 -3.19 4.16 1.36
CA ASP A 387 -3.96 4.48 2.55
C ASP A 387 -4.30 3.21 3.34
N ARG A 388 -4.34 3.35 4.66
CA ARG A 388 -4.76 2.31 5.59
C ARG A 388 -5.72 2.87 6.62
N LEU A 389 -6.53 2.00 7.22
CA LEU A 389 -7.46 2.34 8.29
C LEU A 389 -7.27 1.32 9.42
N ASP A 390 -6.36 1.64 10.31
CA ASP A 390 -5.91 0.75 11.37
C ASP A 390 -6.89 0.79 12.55
N LEU A 391 -7.22 -0.38 13.10
CA LEU A 391 -7.87 -0.48 14.40
C LEU A 391 -6.80 -0.27 15.48
N ARG A 392 -6.88 0.83 16.22
CA ARG A 392 -5.89 1.18 17.25
C ARG A 392 -6.54 1.46 18.59
N ARG A 393 -5.80 1.24 19.66
CA ARG A 393 -6.12 1.77 20.99
C ARG A 393 -6.13 3.30 20.94
N ILE A 394 -7.08 3.93 21.61
CA ILE A 394 -7.11 5.38 21.77
C ILE A 394 -6.05 5.84 22.79
N SER A 395 -5.78 7.15 22.82
CA SER A 395 -4.92 7.75 23.81
C SER A 395 -5.66 8.04 25.12
N LYS A 396 -4.93 8.31 26.22
CA LYS A 396 -5.50 8.76 27.50
C LYS A 396 -6.27 10.07 27.33
N ALA A 397 -5.75 10.99 26.52
CA ALA A 397 -6.43 12.26 26.20
C ALA A 397 -7.80 12.02 25.53
N SER A 398 -7.86 11.11 24.56
CA SER A 398 -9.10 10.70 23.88
C SER A 398 -10.07 10.06 24.88
N ALA A 399 -9.60 9.15 25.76
CA ALA A 399 -10.40 8.53 26.79
C ALA A 399 -10.99 9.57 27.77
N ALA A 400 -10.21 10.58 28.15
CA ALA A 400 -10.68 11.68 29.00
C ALA A 400 -11.75 12.54 28.30
N GLN A 401 -11.58 12.86 27.01
CA GLN A 401 -12.57 13.58 26.22
C GLN A 401 -13.88 12.83 26.08
N ARG A 402 -13.84 11.52 25.79
CA ARG A 402 -15.02 10.65 25.74
C ARG A 402 -15.73 10.59 27.10
N THR A 403 -14.96 10.41 28.17
CA THR A 403 -15.48 10.46 29.55
C THR A 403 -16.20 11.78 29.84
N GLY A 404 -15.62 12.92 29.44
CA GLY A 404 -16.19 14.24 29.62
C GLY A 404 -17.55 14.47 28.95
N ARG A 405 -17.96 13.59 28.03
CA ARG A 405 -19.30 13.65 27.44
C ARG A 405 -20.41 13.33 28.44
N ALA A 406 -20.14 12.53 29.46
CA ALA A 406 -21.12 12.20 30.52
C ALA A 406 -21.34 13.34 31.54
N GLY A 407 -20.33 14.20 31.72
CA GLY A 407 -20.34 15.27 32.75
C GLY A 407 -20.78 16.65 32.27
N ARG A 408 -21.46 16.78 31.11
CA ARG A 408 -21.81 18.09 30.55
C ARG A 408 -23.08 18.73 31.16
N THR A 409 -24.09 17.93 31.40
CA THR A 409 -25.40 18.42 31.84
C THR A 409 -25.75 18.02 33.28
N GLY A 410 -24.96 17.20 33.91
CA GLY A 410 -25.12 16.73 35.30
C GLY A 410 -24.08 15.68 35.64
N PRO A 411 -24.06 15.19 36.90
CA PRO A 411 -23.18 14.09 37.30
C PRO A 411 -23.38 12.88 36.39
N GLY A 412 -22.31 12.26 36.01
CA GLY A 412 -22.33 11.17 35.02
C GLY A 412 -21.51 9.96 35.41
N ARG A 413 -21.50 8.94 34.57
CA ARG A 413 -20.64 7.76 34.68
C ARG A 413 -20.01 7.38 33.35
N CYS A 414 -18.80 6.82 33.42
CA CYS A 414 -18.11 6.28 32.27
C CYS A 414 -17.69 4.84 32.56
N ILE A 415 -18.09 3.90 31.71
CA ILE A 415 -17.67 2.51 31.75
C ILE A 415 -16.62 2.31 30.68
N ARG A 416 -15.39 2.06 31.08
CA ARG A 416 -14.27 1.75 30.20
C ARG A 416 -14.16 0.25 30.02
N LEU A 417 -14.30 -0.24 28.78
CA LEU A 417 -14.25 -1.68 28.45
C LEU A 417 -12.79 -2.18 28.40
N TRP A 418 -11.98 -1.72 29.33
CA TRP A 418 -10.59 -2.16 29.52
C TRP A 418 -10.18 -2.02 30.99
N SER A 419 -9.09 -2.66 31.38
CA SER A 419 -8.57 -2.64 32.75
C SER A 419 -7.76 -1.38 33.03
N ALA A 420 -7.62 -1.02 34.29
CA ALA A 420 -6.75 0.07 34.73
C ALA A 420 -5.26 -0.19 34.40
N ALA A 421 -4.84 -1.46 34.25
CA ALA A 421 -3.47 -1.79 33.82
C ALA A 421 -3.26 -1.46 32.36
N GLU A 422 -4.21 -1.81 31.48
CA GLU A 422 -4.17 -1.45 30.06
C GLU A 422 -4.18 0.06 29.87
N GLU A 423 -4.91 0.82 30.69
CA GLU A 423 -4.93 2.27 30.62
C GLU A 423 -3.55 2.89 30.89
N ARG A 424 -2.81 2.37 31.87
CA ARG A 424 -1.45 2.87 32.14
C ARG A 424 -0.52 2.72 30.94
N ALA A 425 -0.74 1.68 30.11
CA ALA A 425 0.05 1.42 28.92
C ALA A 425 -0.40 2.22 27.67
N MET A 426 -1.54 2.93 27.73
CA MET A 426 -1.98 3.79 26.63
C MET A 426 -1.04 4.99 26.45
N ALA A 427 -0.87 5.42 25.19
CA ALA A 427 -0.19 6.67 24.87
C ALA A 427 -0.95 7.86 25.49
N ASP A 428 -0.24 8.89 25.91
CA ASP A 428 -0.86 10.07 26.51
C ASP A 428 -1.68 10.85 25.49
N PHE A 429 -1.14 11.03 24.24
CA PHE A 429 -1.79 11.70 23.12
C PHE A 429 -1.77 10.82 21.88
N GLN A 430 -2.66 11.12 20.92
CA GLN A 430 -2.68 10.48 19.60
C GLN A 430 -1.58 11.09 18.72
N ASP A 431 -0.96 10.26 17.87
CA ASP A 431 -0.04 10.74 16.84
C ASP A 431 -0.71 11.81 15.96
N PRO A 432 -0.07 12.96 15.72
CA PRO A 432 -0.61 14.00 14.86
C PRO A 432 -0.75 13.52 13.40
N GLU A 433 -1.66 14.14 12.66
CA GLU A 433 -1.91 13.74 11.26
C GLU A 433 -0.67 13.87 10.38
N VAL A 434 0.17 14.85 10.60
CA VAL A 434 1.41 15.08 9.84
C VAL A 434 2.32 13.85 9.81
N ARG A 435 2.24 12.97 10.81
CA ARG A 435 3.04 11.74 10.89
C ARG A 435 2.40 10.53 10.23
N ARG A 436 1.09 10.57 9.93
CA ARG A 436 0.32 9.36 9.60
C ARG A 436 -0.52 9.45 8.33
N VAL A 437 -0.66 10.61 7.70
CA VAL A 437 -1.46 10.78 6.48
C VAL A 437 -0.60 11.08 5.25
N ASP A 438 -1.20 10.99 4.05
CA ASP A 438 -0.56 11.42 2.82
C ASP A 438 -0.24 12.92 2.84
N LEU A 439 0.99 13.28 2.48
CA LEU A 439 1.48 14.65 2.49
C LEU A 439 1.50 15.32 1.11
N CYS A 440 1.06 14.63 0.05
CA CYS A 440 1.20 15.10 -1.33
C CYS A 440 0.60 16.51 -1.53
N GLY A 441 -0.61 16.75 -1.04
CA GLY A 441 -1.25 18.07 -1.12
C GLY A 441 -0.51 19.15 -0.32
N THR A 442 -0.02 18.78 0.85
CA THR A 442 0.71 19.70 1.74
C THR A 442 2.08 20.08 1.19
N VAL A 443 2.82 19.10 0.66
CA VAL A 443 4.12 19.34 0.02
C VAL A 443 3.97 20.23 -1.21
N LEU A 444 2.97 19.95 -2.07
CA LEU A 444 2.68 20.81 -3.23
C LEU A 444 2.36 22.24 -2.80
N LEU A 445 1.60 22.41 -1.72
CA LEU A 445 1.28 23.73 -1.15
C LEU A 445 2.55 24.45 -0.70
N LEU A 446 3.47 23.79 -0.01
CA LEU A 446 4.73 24.37 0.44
C LEU A 446 5.62 24.80 -0.72
N HIS A 447 5.70 24.00 -1.78
CA HIS A 447 6.41 24.40 -3.01
C HIS A 447 5.77 25.68 -3.63
N ALA A 448 4.43 25.74 -3.69
CA ALA A 448 3.72 26.93 -4.17
C ALA A 448 3.91 28.13 -3.24
N TRP A 449 4.09 27.92 -1.93
CA TRP A 449 4.42 28.95 -0.93
C TRP A 449 5.87 29.47 -1.05
N GLY A 450 6.69 28.91 -1.93
CA GLY A 450 8.09 29.27 -2.12
C GLY A 450 9.07 28.50 -1.22
N LYS A 451 8.67 27.37 -0.70
CA LYS A 451 9.55 26.42 0.06
C LYS A 451 9.93 25.24 -0.82
N PRO A 452 11.03 25.33 -1.57
CA PRO A 452 11.45 24.24 -2.46
C PRO A 452 11.91 22.99 -1.73
N ASP A 453 12.29 23.11 -0.47
CA ASP A 453 12.55 21.97 0.42
C ASP A 453 11.61 22.02 1.62
N PRO A 454 10.60 21.16 1.66
CA PRO A 454 9.65 21.09 2.77
C PRO A 454 10.28 20.77 4.13
N ARG A 455 11.51 20.24 4.16
CA ARG A 455 12.25 19.91 5.39
C ARG A 455 12.69 21.17 6.13
N THR A 456 12.95 22.24 5.40
CA THR A 456 13.37 23.53 5.95
C THR A 456 12.21 24.39 6.44
N PHE A 457 10.98 23.96 6.21
CA PHE A 457 9.80 24.68 6.68
C PHE A 457 9.69 24.63 8.21
N GLY A 458 9.23 25.69 8.80
CA GLY A 458 9.11 25.85 10.25
C GLY A 458 7.93 25.07 10.84
N TRP A 459 7.87 23.77 10.66
CA TRP A 459 6.82 22.90 11.19
C TRP A 459 6.68 23.03 12.73
N TYR A 460 5.44 22.95 13.22
CA TYR A 460 5.22 22.73 14.65
C TYR A 460 5.74 21.35 15.08
N GLU A 461 5.47 20.36 14.28
CA GLU A 461 6.05 19.03 14.41
C GLU A 461 6.45 18.52 13.02
N PRO A 462 7.72 18.17 12.78
CA PRO A 462 8.17 17.79 11.45
C PRO A 462 7.60 16.44 11.04
N PRO A 463 7.19 16.31 9.76
CA PRO A 463 6.75 15.04 9.21
C PRO A 463 7.90 14.03 9.08
N PRO A 464 7.60 12.72 9.00
CA PRO A 464 8.60 11.70 8.71
C PRO A 464 9.23 11.89 7.33
N GLU A 465 10.56 11.72 7.24
CA GLU A 465 11.29 11.83 5.97
C GLU A 465 10.74 10.93 4.86
N ALA A 466 10.39 9.69 5.19
CA ALA A 466 9.80 8.75 4.23
C ALA A 466 8.50 9.27 3.62
N SER A 467 7.67 9.99 4.40
CA SER A 467 6.40 10.58 3.94
C SER A 467 6.65 11.77 3.02
N LEU A 468 7.62 12.64 3.34
CA LEU A 468 8.03 13.73 2.45
C LEU A 468 8.56 13.21 1.12
N ALA A 469 9.50 12.28 1.16
CA ALA A 469 10.08 11.67 -0.04
C ALA A 469 9.02 10.94 -0.90
N ALA A 470 8.04 10.29 -0.28
CA ALA A 470 6.93 9.66 -1.01
C ALA A 470 6.04 10.70 -1.70
N ALA A 471 5.73 11.81 -1.02
CA ALA A 471 4.95 12.90 -1.58
C ALA A 471 5.67 13.58 -2.76
N GLU A 472 6.95 13.88 -2.61
CA GLU A 472 7.79 14.47 -3.67
C GLU A 472 7.87 13.55 -4.90
N ARG A 473 8.11 12.24 -4.69
CA ARG A 473 8.09 11.25 -5.79
C ARG A 473 6.75 11.24 -6.53
N LEU A 474 5.65 11.21 -5.78
CA LEU A 474 4.32 11.22 -6.39
C LEU A 474 4.08 12.52 -7.17
N LEU A 475 4.44 13.68 -6.62
CA LEU A 475 4.30 14.97 -7.30
C LEU A 475 5.13 15.05 -8.58
N ALA A 476 6.34 14.49 -8.57
CA ALA A 476 7.16 14.37 -9.77
C ALA A 476 6.49 13.47 -10.83
N MET A 477 5.92 12.32 -10.41
CA MET A 477 5.18 11.42 -11.29
C MET A 477 3.95 12.07 -11.90
N LEU A 478 3.28 12.95 -11.16
CA LEU A 478 2.13 13.72 -11.65
C LEU A 478 2.55 14.90 -12.55
N GLY A 479 3.86 15.17 -12.67
CA GLY A 479 4.40 16.31 -13.41
C GLY A 479 4.26 17.64 -12.67
N ALA A 480 3.93 17.61 -11.36
CA ALA A 480 3.77 18.81 -10.54
C ALA A 480 5.11 19.42 -10.10
N LEU A 481 6.12 18.57 -9.91
CA LEU A 481 7.48 18.98 -9.62
C LEU A 481 8.41 18.53 -10.76
N SER A 482 9.43 19.33 -11.05
CA SER A 482 10.42 19.03 -12.07
C SER A 482 11.56 18.19 -11.50
N ALA A 483 11.87 17.08 -12.17
CA ALA A 483 13.06 16.28 -11.87
C ALA A 483 14.37 17.02 -12.28
N GLU A 484 14.33 17.87 -13.30
CA GLU A 484 15.51 18.54 -13.86
C GLU A 484 15.97 19.73 -13.01
N THR A 485 15.03 20.43 -12.34
CA THR A 485 15.29 21.67 -11.57
C THR A 485 15.23 21.43 -10.06
N ASN A 486 15.66 20.26 -9.60
CA ASN A 486 15.77 19.93 -8.17
C ASN A 486 14.45 20.14 -7.38
N GLY A 487 13.33 19.67 -7.94
CA GLY A 487 12.05 19.68 -7.26
C GLY A 487 11.28 21.00 -7.32
N GLN A 488 11.59 21.92 -8.23
CA GLN A 488 10.78 23.14 -8.38
C GLN A 488 9.39 22.83 -8.91
N ILE A 489 8.40 23.62 -8.46
CA ILE A 489 7.03 23.50 -8.92
C ILE A 489 6.92 23.86 -10.41
N THR A 490 6.23 23.03 -11.17
CA THR A 490 6.00 23.24 -12.61
C THR A 490 4.78 24.13 -12.85
N PRO A 491 4.60 24.69 -14.09
CA PRO A 491 3.33 25.34 -14.45
C PRO A 491 2.11 24.40 -14.26
N LEU A 492 2.27 23.10 -14.50
CA LEU A 492 1.24 22.11 -14.23
C LEU A 492 0.97 22.01 -12.73
N GLY A 493 2.02 21.98 -11.88
CA GLY A 493 1.90 21.96 -10.41
C GLY A 493 1.07 23.15 -9.90
N ASN A 494 1.30 24.35 -10.42
CA ASN A 494 0.51 25.52 -10.08
C ASN A 494 -0.97 25.39 -10.51
N ARG A 495 -1.25 24.82 -11.68
CA ARG A 495 -2.63 24.53 -12.11
C ARG A 495 -3.29 23.49 -11.21
N LEU A 496 -2.57 22.47 -10.72
CA LEU A 496 -3.08 21.46 -9.78
C LEU A 496 -3.53 22.08 -8.46
N MET A 497 -2.80 23.08 -7.95
CA MET A 497 -3.14 23.80 -6.72
C MET A 497 -4.48 24.53 -6.77
N ALA A 498 -4.94 24.91 -7.95
CA ALA A 498 -6.21 25.61 -8.11
C ALA A 498 -7.44 24.76 -7.74
N PHE A 499 -7.30 23.43 -7.68
CA PHE A 499 -8.40 22.53 -7.29
C PHE A 499 -8.41 22.22 -5.79
N PRO A 500 -9.57 22.27 -5.11
CA PRO A 500 -9.71 21.84 -3.72
C PRO A 500 -9.80 20.29 -3.63
N ALA A 501 -8.85 19.62 -4.22
CA ALA A 501 -8.83 18.16 -4.33
C ALA A 501 -7.38 17.66 -4.17
N HIS A 502 -7.24 16.37 -3.90
CA HIS A 502 -5.93 15.72 -3.91
C HIS A 502 -5.24 15.91 -5.27
N PRO A 503 -3.90 16.12 -5.33
CA PRO A 503 -3.19 16.37 -6.59
C PRO A 503 -3.44 15.34 -7.71
N ARG A 504 -3.67 14.07 -7.37
CA ARG A 504 -4.08 13.03 -8.34
C ARG A 504 -5.38 13.38 -9.05
N LEU A 505 -6.41 13.77 -8.29
CA LEU A 505 -7.73 14.13 -8.84
C LEU A 505 -7.67 15.43 -9.62
N ALA A 506 -6.87 16.39 -9.16
CA ALA A 506 -6.60 17.61 -9.90
C ALA A 506 -5.93 17.30 -11.25
N ARG A 507 -4.99 16.32 -11.30
CA ARG A 507 -4.33 15.88 -12.54
C ARG A 507 -5.32 15.28 -13.53
N LEU A 508 -6.25 14.43 -13.04
CA LEU A 508 -7.34 13.86 -13.83
C LEU A 508 -8.23 14.98 -14.42
N LEU A 509 -8.66 15.92 -13.57
CA LEU A 509 -9.53 17.03 -13.97
C LEU A 509 -8.87 17.92 -15.04
N LEU A 510 -7.58 18.21 -14.91
CA LEU A 510 -6.84 18.98 -15.91
C LEU A 510 -6.70 18.22 -17.23
N ALA A 511 -6.41 16.92 -17.20
CA ALA A 511 -6.36 16.12 -18.41
C ALA A 511 -7.72 16.07 -19.13
N ALA A 512 -8.80 15.95 -18.38
CA ALA A 512 -10.16 15.98 -18.92
C ALA A 512 -10.52 17.38 -19.48
N ALA A 513 -10.08 18.47 -18.84
CA ALA A 513 -10.28 19.83 -19.34
C ALA A 513 -9.53 20.07 -20.64
N ASP A 514 -8.26 19.66 -20.71
CA ASP A 514 -7.42 19.78 -21.92
C ASP A 514 -8.01 18.97 -23.10
N ALA A 515 -8.66 17.83 -22.81
CA ALA A 515 -9.37 17.01 -23.78
C ALA A 515 -10.83 17.46 -24.04
N ARG A 516 -11.32 18.52 -23.40
CA ARG A 516 -12.72 19.03 -23.46
C ARG A 516 -13.78 18.03 -23.01
N ARG A 517 -13.40 17.13 -22.08
CA ARG A 517 -14.25 16.09 -21.46
C ARG A 517 -14.43 16.32 -19.95
N LEU A 518 -14.61 17.59 -19.60
CA LEU A 518 -14.58 18.01 -18.19
C LEU A 518 -15.75 17.44 -17.36
N GLU A 519 -16.90 17.20 -17.96
CA GLU A 519 -18.08 16.66 -17.25
C GLU A 519 -17.81 15.23 -16.78
N GLU A 520 -17.29 14.39 -17.67
CA GLU A 520 -16.92 13.02 -17.36
C GLU A 520 -15.73 12.98 -16.40
N GLY A 521 -14.72 13.83 -16.63
CA GLY A 521 -13.59 13.94 -15.70
C GLY A 521 -14.01 14.34 -14.28
N ALA A 522 -14.97 15.26 -14.16
CA ALA A 522 -15.52 15.66 -12.86
C ALA A 522 -16.31 14.50 -12.19
N ALA A 523 -17.05 13.71 -12.98
CA ALA A 523 -17.75 12.53 -12.49
C ALA A 523 -16.76 11.46 -11.99
N LEU A 524 -15.70 11.17 -12.75
CA LEU A 524 -14.64 10.23 -12.35
C LEU A 524 -13.94 10.71 -11.07
N ALA A 525 -13.56 11.99 -11.00
CA ALA A 525 -12.92 12.55 -9.82
C ALA A 525 -13.82 12.50 -8.57
N ALA A 526 -15.13 12.74 -8.74
CA ALA A 526 -16.10 12.64 -7.66
C ALA A 526 -16.28 11.18 -7.19
N LEU A 527 -16.39 10.22 -8.11
CA LEU A 527 -16.46 8.77 -7.79
C LEU A 527 -15.23 8.28 -7.03
N LEU A 528 -14.04 8.81 -7.34
CA LEU A 528 -12.79 8.45 -6.68
C LEU A 528 -12.55 9.18 -5.34
N SER A 529 -13.26 10.27 -5.07
CA SER A 529 -13.10 11.08 -3.85
C SER A 529 -14.14 10.82 -2.77
N GLU A 530 -15.29 10.28 -3.14
CA GLU A 530 -16.41 10.06 -2.22
C GLU A 530 -16.57 8.58 -1.87
N LYS A 531 -17.54 8.27 -1.00
CA LYS A 531 -17.90 6.88 -0.67
C LYS A 531 -18.34 6.15 -1.93
N ASP A 532 -17.90 4.88 -2.08
CA ASP A 532 -18.33 4.02 -3.19
C ASP A 532 -19.87 3.94 -3.25
N ILE A 533 -20.41 4.14 -4.44
CA ILE A 533 -21.86 4.08 -4.71
C ILE A 533 -22.38 2.66 -4.89
N ALA A 534 -21.48 1.67 -5.05
CA ALA A 534 -21.87 0.28 -5.11
C ALA A 534 -22.34 -0.21 -3.75
N TRP A 535 -23.58 -0.71 -3.67
CA TRP A 535 -24.16 -1.28 -2.47
C TRP A 535 -23.87 -2.78 -2.42
N ALA A 536 -22.99 -3.19 -1.49
CA ALA A 536 -22.73 -4.60 -1.23
C ALA A 536 -23.61 -5.09 -0.08
N ASP A 537 -24.77 -5.63 -0.37
CA ASP A 537 -25.53 -6.42 0.61
C ASP A 537 -25.00 -7.87 0.55
N ARG A 538 -24.29 -8.28 1.60
CA ARG A 538 -23.69 -9.62 1.71
C ARG A 538 -24.71 -10.75 1.93
N GLY A 539 -26.00 -10.44 1.96
CA GLY A 539 -27.07 -11.37 2.28
C GLY A 539 -28.19 -11.53 1.26
N ALA A 540 -28.28 -10.69 0.23
CA ALA A 540 -29.37 -10.78 -0.74
C ALA A 540 -28.99 -11.67 -1.94
N PRO A 541 -29.78 -12.71 -2.28
CA PRO A 541 -29.62 -13.47 -3.52
C PRO A 541 -30.04 -12.59 -4.70
N GLY A 542 -29.12 -11.83 -5.28
CA GLY A 542 -29.38 -10.91 -6.39
C GLY A 542 -28.65 -9.56 -6.32
N GLY A 543 -27.95 -9.29 -5.22
CA GLY A 543 -27.09 -8.10 -5.09
C GLY A 543 -25.97 -8.07 -6.11
N VAL A 544 -25.32 -6.90 -6.30
CA VAL A 544 -24.23 -6.68 -7.27
C VAL A 544 -23.14 -7.75 -7.19
N ALA A 545 -22.86 -8.32 -6.02
CA ALA A 545 -21.96 -9.45 -5.84
C ALA A 545 -22.38 -10.70 -6.66
N GLY A 546 -23.68 -10.96 -6.80
CA GLY A 546 -24.19 -12.09 -7.60
C GLY A 546 -24.19 -11.81 -9.11
N ARG A 547 -24.38 -10.57 -9.53
CA ARG A 547 -24.33 -10.17 -10.95
C ARG A 547 -22.90 -9.92 -11.43
N SER A 548 -22.07 -9.26 -10.63
CA SER A 548 -20.69 -8.92 -10.97
C SER A 548 -19.78 -10.15 -11.06
N ALA A 549 -20.05 -11.23 -10.31
CA ALA A 549 -19.29 -12.48 -10.40
C ALA A 549 -19.32 -13.13 -11.80
N LYS A 550 -20.36 -12.84 -12.60
CA LYS A 550 -20.54 -13.34 -13.99
C LYS A 550 -20.20 -12.31 -15.07
N THR A 551 -20.03 -11.03 -14.72
CA THR A 551 -19.79 -9.96 -15.68
C THR A 551 -18.29 -9.68 -15.77
N GLN A 552 -17.75 -9.69 -16.97
CA GLN A 552 -16.40 -9.26 -17.28
C GLN A 552 -16.49 -7.90 -17.96
N GLY A 553 -15.62 -6.99 -17.60
CA GLY A 553 -15.61 -5.65 -18.19
C GLY A 553 -14.23 -5.00 -18.09
N PRO A 554 -14.02 -3.91 -18.82
CA PRO A 554 -12.73 -3.22 -18.84
C PRO A 554 -12.43 -2.45 -17.55
N SER A 555 -13.46 -2.01 -16.81
CA SER A 555 -13.26 -1.11 -15.70
C SER A 555 -14.42 -1.12 -14.69
N ASP A 556 -14.06 -1.26 -13.41
CA ASP A 556 -14.98 -1.06 -12.30
C ASP A 556 -15.41 0.42 -12.18
N LEU A 557 -14.56 1.35 -12.60
CA LEU A 557 -14.82 2.79 -12.54
C LEU A 557 -15.88 3.20 -13.57
N LEU A 558 -15.82 2.66 -14.79
CA LEU A 558 -16.82 2.91 -15.83
C LEU A 558 -18.21 2.38 -15.43
N ILE A 559 -18.25 1.20 -14.80
CA ILE A 559 -19.53 0.69 -14.24
C ILE A 559 -20.11 1.65 -13.20
N ARG A 560 -19.26 2.21 -12.34
CA ARG A 560 -19.72 3.22 -11.37
C ARG A 560 -20.21 4.49 -12.02
N LEU A 561 -19.61 4.88 -13.14
CA LEU A 561 -20.09 6.02 -13.93
C LEU A 561 -21.50 5.75 -14.51
N GLU A 562 -21.75 4.54 -15.04
CA GLU A 562 -23.06 4.11 -15.49
C GLU A 562 -24.09 4.05 -14.34
N MET A 563 -23.69 3.50 -13.17
CA MET A 563 -24.51 3.46 -11.96
C MET A 563 -24.90 4.87 -11.49
N LEU A 564 -23.98 5.84 -11.57
CA LEU A 564 -24.25 7.24 -11.25
C LEU A 564 -25.30 7.83 -12.20
N ALA A 565 -25.13 7.64 -13.50
CA ALA A 565 -26.10 8.09 -14.51
C ALA A 565 -27.48 7.43 -14.30
N ARG A 566 -27.51 6.14 -13.95
CA ARG A 566 -28.74 5.41 -13.60
C ARG A 566 -29.41 6.02 -12.35
N ALA A 567 -28.62 6.33 -11.32
CA ALA A 567 -29.12 6.93 -10.09
C ALA A 567 -29.73 8.31 -10.32
N GLU A 568 -29.10 9.13 -11.16
CA GLU A 568 -29.59 10.45 -11.54
C GLU A 568 -30.90 10.36 -12.32
N SER A 569 -30.98 9.48 -13.32
CA SER A 569 -32.21 9.27 -14.12
C SER A 569 -33.38 8.79 -13.27
N ALA A 570 -33.12 8.06 -12.17
CA ALA A 570 -34.11 7.57 -11.22
C ALA A 570 -34.42 8.56 -10.07
N GLY A 571 -33.84 9.78 -10.10
CA GLY A 571 -34.03 10.77 -9.04
C GLY A 571 -33.51 10.31 -7.67
N PHE A 572 -32.53 9.40 -7.64
CA PHE A 572 -31.95 8.81 -6.42
C PHE A 572 -32.99 8.08 -5.55
N ALA A 573 -33.93 7.38 -6.17
CA ALA A 573 -34.98 6.66 -5.49
C ALA A 573 -34.48 5.51 -4.61
N ALA A 574 -35.22 5.16 -3.55
CA ALA A 574 -34.81 4.15 -2.57
C ALA A 574 -34.64 2.73 -3.15
N TYR A 575 -35.42 2.37 -4.19
CA TYR A 575 -35.39 1.06 -4.84
C TYR A 575 -34.06 0.76 -5.54
N LEU A 576 -33.22 1.77 -5.78
CA LEU A 576 -31.88 1.58 -6.35
C LEU A 576 -30.96 0.69 -5.48
N ARG A 577 -31.28 0.52 -4.20
CA ARG A 577 -30.59 -0.44 -3.33
C ARG A 577 -30.77 -1.87 -3.81
N ASP A 578 -31.93 -2.20 -4.36
CA ASP A 578 -32.22 -3.52 -4.93
C ASP A 578 -31.45 -3.72 -6.26
N GLU A 579 -31.09 -2.64 -6.94
CA GLU A 579 -30.22 -2.63 -8.11
C GLU A 579 -28.72 -2.61 -7.72
N GLY A 580 -28.38 -2.58 -6.43
CA GLY A 580 -27.00 -2.55 -5.92
C GLY A 580 -26.36 -1.16 -5.92
N ILE A 581 -27.16 -0.10 -5.88
CA ILE A 581 -26.70 1.29 -5.83
C ILE A 581 -27.09 1.91 -4.48
N ASP A 582 -26.17 2.60 -3.81
CA ASP A 582 -26.44 3.43 -2.64
C ASP A 582 -26.96 4.81 -3.09
N PRO A 583 -28.27 5.13 -2.95
CA PRO A 583 -28.81 6.39 -3.46
C PRO A 583 -28.24 7.61 -2.74
N ALA A 584 -27.90 7.48 -1.44
CA ALA A 584 -27.36 8.57 -0.66
C ALA A 584 -25.90 8.86 -1.07
N ALA A 585 -25.09 7.81 -1.27
CA ALA A 585 -23.74 7.96 -1.79
C ALA A 585 -23.76 8.54 -3.22
N ALA A 586 -24.63 8.04 -4.10
CA ALA A 586 -24.77 8.54 -5.47
C ALA A 586 -25.16 10.03 -5.52
N ARG A 587 -26.11 10.46 -4.66
CA ARG A 587 -26.48 11.90 -4.55
C ARG A 587 -25.30 12.75 -4.07
N GLN A 588 -24.49 12.26 -3.15
CA GLN A 588 -23.29 12.96 -2.69
C GLN A 588 -22.24 13.06 -3.78
N VAL A 589 -22.00 11.99 -4.55
CA VAL A 589 -21.10 11.98 -5.71
C VAL A 589 -21.56 12.98 -6.76
N ALA A 590 -22.85 13.00 -7.11
CA ALA A 590 -23.40 13.95 -8.08
C ALA A 590 -23.18 15.42 -7.62
N LYS A 591 -23.43 15.71 -6.34
CA LYS A 591 -23.16 17.01 -5.77
C LYS A 591 -21.66 17.39 -5.86
N SER A 592 -20.77 16.47 -5.48
CA SER A 592 -19.32 16.71 -5.55
C SER A 592 -18.84 16.89 -6.99
N ARG A 593 -19.40 16.15 -7.96
CA ARG A 593 -19.15 16.35 -9.39
C ARG A 593 -19.51 17.77 -9.83
N ASP A 594 -20.72 18.24 -9.49
CA ASP A 594 -21.22 19.56 -9.89
C ASP A 594 -20.37 20.69 -9.29
N ASP A 595 -19.90 20.51 -8.04
CA ASP A 595 -19.02 21.43 -7.37
C ASP A 595 -17.64 21.47 -8.02
N LEU A 596 -17.02 20.32 -8.33
CA LEU A 596 -15.74 20.22 -9.03
C LEU A 596 -15.85 20.82 -10.45
N LEU A 597 -16.94 20.52 -11.15
CA LEU A 597 -17.20 21.05 -12.50
C LEU A 597 -17.31 22.57 -12.51
N ARG A 598 -17.99 23.16 -11.51
CA ARG A 598 -18.11 24.62 -11.36
C ARG A 598 -16.73 25.28 -11.17
N ILE A 599 -15.86 24.67 -10.37
CA ILE A 599 -14.51 25.18 -10.15
C ILE A 599 -13.67 25.01 -11.43
N ALA A 600 -13.70 23.83 -12.02
CA ALA A 600 -12.92 23.52 -13.19
C ALA A 600 -13.27 24.42 -14.41
N ARG A 601 -14.54 24.75 -14.59
CA ARG A 601 -15.00 25.68 -15.64
C ARG A 601 -14.45 27.10 -15.47
N ARG A 602 -14.19 27.54 -14.23
CA ARG A 602 -13.58 28.87 -13.97
C ARG A 602 -12.09 28.89 -14.27
N LEU A 603 -11.43 27.73 -14.25
CA LEU A 603 -9.99 27.56 -14.43
C LEU A 603 -9.62 27.17 -15.87
N SER A 604 -10.59 26.79 -16.69
CA SER A 604 -10.40 26.42 -18.09
C SER A 604 -10.84 27.56 -19.01
N ASP A 605 -10.13 27.74 -20.12
CA ASP A 605 -10.37 28.82 -21.12
C ASP A 605 -11.65 28.59 -21.96
N GLY A 606 -12.77 28.30 -21.35
CA GLY A 606 -14.12 28.42 -21.93
C GLY A 606 -14.39 27.68 -23.26
N GLY A 607 -13.61 26.69 -23.64
CA GLY A 607 -13.87 25.89 -24.83
C GLY A 607 -15.21 25.15 -24.71
N ARG A 608 -16.02 25.13 -25.81
CA ARG A 608 -17.28 24.39 -25.84
C ARG A 608 -17.02 22.90 -25.53
N PRO A 609 -17.80 22.29 -24.63
CA PRO A 609 -17.65 20.88 -24.31
C PRO A 609 -17.88 20.02 -25.57
N ARG A 610 -17.01 19.04 -25.76
CA ARG A 610 -17.19 18.04 -26.82
C ARG A 610 -18.01 16.90 -26.20
N ARG A 611 -19.19 16.64 -26.72
CA ARG A 611 -19.93 15.42 -26.33
C ARG A 611 -19.20 14.21 -26.90
N GLY A 612 -18.94 13.22 -26.01
CA GLY A 612 -18.29 11.96 -26.40
C GLY A 612 -19.11 11.18 -27.41
N GLU A 613 -18.43 10.58 -28.37
CA GLU A 613 -19.01 9.55 -29.23
C GLU A 613 -18.99 8.19 -28.48
N PRO A 614 -19.90 7.26 -28.76
CA PRO A 614 -19.84 5.90 -28.23
C PRO A 614 -18.49 5.24 -28.59
N GLY A 615 -17.74 4.78 -27.57
CA GLY A 615 -16.43 4.13 -27.75
C GLY A 615 -15.21 4.91 -27.22
N GLU A 616 -15.39 6.09 -26.64
CA GLU A 616 -14.29 6.88 -26.08
C GLU A 616 -13.93 6.55 -24.60
N ASP A 617 -14.33 5.39 -24.11
CA ASP A 617 -14.00 4.92 -22.76
C ASP A 617 -12.50 4.87 -22.50
N THR A 618 -11.71 4.56 -23.53
CA THR A 618 -10.25 4.55 -23.51
C THR A 618 -9.68 5.89 -23.02
N LEU A 619 -10.24 7.02 -23.47
CA LEU A 619 -9.77 8.34 -23.07
C LEU A 619 -10.03 8.60 -21.57
N LEU A 620 -11.18 8.17 -21.07
CA LEU A 620 -11.53 8.29 -19.63
C LEU A 620 -10.58 7.45 -18.77
N LEU A 621 -10.20 6.26 -19.24
CA LEU A 621 -9.24 5.39 -18.55
C LEU A 621 -7.82 5.99 -18.58
N LYS A 622 -7.43 6.66 -19.67
CA LYS A 622 -6.15 7.39 -19.75
C LYS A 622 -6.10 8.57 -18.75
N PHE A 623 -7.23 9.26 -18.49
CA PHE A 623 -7.26 10.28 -17.42
C PHE A 623 -7.01 9.68 -16.03
N ALA A 624 -7.60 8.52 -15.75
CA ALA A 624 -7.34 7.80 -14.51
C ALA A 624 -5.88 7.34 -14.42
N LEU A 625 -5.29 6.87 -15.52
CA LEU A 625 -3.89 6.47 -15.58
C LEU A 625 -2.93 7.64 -15.30
N LEU A 626 -3.20 8.83 -15.86
CA LEU A 626 -2.42 10.04 -15.56
C LEU A 626 -2.48 10.46 -14.08
N ALA A 627 -3.57 10.12 -13.37
CA ALA A 627 -3.73 10.41 -11.96
C ALA A 627 -3.08 9.37 -11.03
N TYR A 628 -2.89 8.16 -11.51
CA TYR A 628 -2.41 7.02 -10.71
C TYR A 628 -1.24 6.28 -11.38
N PRO A 629 -0.18 6.97 -11.83
CA PRO A 629 0.94 6.36 -12.56
C PRO A 629 1.74 5.34 -11.74
N ASP A 630 1.71 5.43 -10.42
CA ASP A 630 2.32 4.53 -9.45
C ASP A 630 1.46 3.31 -9.09
N ARG A 631 0.19 3.28 -9.56
CA ARG A 631 -0.78 2.22 -9.26
C ARG A 631 -0.98 1.24 -10.42
N VAL A 632 -0.09 1.27 -11.41
CA VAL A 632 -0.08 0.30 -12.51
C VAL A 632 0.33 -1.06 -11.97
N CYS A 633 -0.45 -2.08 -12.33
CA CYS A 633 -0.26 -3.45 -11.89
C CYS A 633 -0.15 -4.39 -13.10
N ARG A 634 0.73 -5.39 -13.00
CA ARG A 634 0.77 -6.53 -13.91
C ARG A 634 0.16 -7.75 -13.22
N ARG A 635 -0.74 -8.42 -13.91
CA ARG A 635 -1.41 -9.64 -13.45
C ARG A 635 -0.41 -10.81 -13.37
N ARG A 636 -0.57 -11.66 -12.36
CA ARG A 636 0.23 -12.87 -12.25
C ARG A 636 -0.35 -13.97 -13.12
N ALA A 637 0.48 -14.61 -13.92
CA ALA A 637 0.03 -15.73 -14.78
C ALA A 637 -0.54 -16.91 -13.97
N SER A 638 -0.04 -17.14 -12.76
CA SER A 638 -0.45 -18.25 -11.88
C SER A 638 -1.74 -17.98 -11.10
N ASP A 639 -2.15 -16.73 -10.94
CA ASP A 639 -3.33 -16.33 -10.17
C ASP A 639 -3.96 -15.07 -10.80
N PRO A 640 -5.04 -15.22 -11.59
CA PRO A 640 -5.69 -14.11 -12.30
C PRO A 640 -6.27 -13.03 -11.39
N ALA A 641 -6.52 -13.32 -10.11
CA ALA A 641 -6.98 -12.33 -9.15
C ALA A 641 -5.83 -11.54 -8.51
N ALA A 642 -4.58 -12.00 -8.65
CA ALA A 642 -3.42 -11.38 -8.06
C ALA A 642 -2.57 -10.63 -9.09
N GLY A 643 -1.85 -9.62 -8.64
CA GLY A 643 -0.93 -8.83 -9.45
C GLY A 643 0.26 -8.30 -8.66
N VAL A 644 1.18 -7.66 -9.37
CA VAL A 644 2.28 -6.90 -8.79
C VAL A 644 2.14 -5.47 -9.29
N MET A 645 2.11 -4.52 -8.36
CA MET A 645 2.04 -3.09 -8.62
C MET A 645 3.45 -2.51 -8.75
N VAL A 646 3.59 -1.41 -9.46
CA VAL A 646 4.81 -0.59 -9.46
C VAL A 646 5.29 -0.40 -8.01
N GLY A 647 6.59 -0.57 -7.76
CA GLY A 647 7.19 -0.63 -6.42
C GLY A 647 7.19 -2.02 -5.79
N GLY A 648 6.82 -3.08 -6.55
CA GLY A 648 6.91 -4.48 -6.12
C GLY A 648 5.79 -4.95 -5.16
N GLN A 649 4.80 -4.09 -4.84
CA GLN A 649 3.72 -4.45 -3.93
C GLN A 649 2.78 -5.47 -4.56
N GLY A 650 2.57 -6.60 -3.88
CA GLY A 650 1.54 -7.57 -4.25
C GLY A 650 0.14 -7.00 -4.03
N VAL A 651 -0.75 -7.21 -5.00
CA VAL A 651 -2.15 -6.77 -4.95
C VAL A 651 -3.09 -7.91 -5.29
N ARG A 652 -4.33 -7.82 -4.79
CA ARG A 652 -5.39 -8.78 -5.08
C ARG A 652 -6.69 -8.04 -5.39
N LEU A 653 -7.29 -8.37 -6.52
CA LEU A 653 -8.60 -7.84 -6.91
C LEU A 653 -9.68 -8.39 -5.98
N ALA A 654 -10.62 -7.53 -5.60
CA ALA A 654 -11.83 -7.95 -4.90
C ALA A 654 -12.65 -8.90 -5.78
N ALA A 655 -13.40 -9.80 -5.15
CA ALA A 655 -14.19 -10.80 -5.86
C ALA A 655 -15.26 -10.17 -6.79
N GLU A 656 -15.72 -8.99 -6.42
CA GLU A 656 -16.71 -8.20 -7.13
C GLU A 656 -16.17 -7.45 -8.34
N SER A 657 -14.85 -7.32 -8.48
CA SER A 657 -14.22 -6.63 -9.61
C SER A 657 -14.55 -7.32 -10.93
N VAL A 658 -14.89 -6.54 -11.94
CA VAL A 658 -15.15 -7.01 -13.32
C VAL A 658 -13.88 -7.12 -14.16
N VAL A 659 -12.76 -6.56 -13.69
CA VAL A 659 -11.48 -6.50 -14.39
C VAL A 659 -10.74 -7.83 -14.24
N LYS A 660 -11.09 -8.84 -15.07
CA LYS A 660 -10.57 -10.21 -14.92
C LYS A 660 -9.59 -10.62 -16.02
N GLN A 661 -9.63 -9.97 -17.18
CA GLN A 661 -8.85 -10.39 -18.37
C GLN A 661 -7.59 -9.55 -18.66
N PRO A 662 -7.59 -8.21 -18.53
CA PRO A 662 -6.44 -7.41 -18.91
C PRO A 662 -5.16 -7.84 -18.18
N GLU A 663 -4.06 -7.96 -18.92
CA GLU A 663 -2.74 -8.26 -18.34
C GLU A 663 -2.30 -7.14 -17.39
N PHE A 664 -2.54 -5.89 -17.81
CA PHE A 664 -2.25 -4.72 -17.00
C PHE A 664 -3.53 -4.07 -16.51
N PHE A 665 -3.51 -3.62 -15.28
CA PHE A 665 -4.63 -2.91 -14.67
C PHE A 665 -4.16 -1.85 -13.69
N LEU A 666 -5.02 -0.86 -13.47
CA LEU A 666 -4.80 0.25 -12.56
C LEU A 666 -5.55 0.00 -11.25
N ALA A 667 -4.86 0.04 -10.12
CA ALA A 667 -5.44 -0.13 -8.80
C ALA A 667 -5.91 1.21 -8.24
N LEU A 668 -7.19 1.57 -8.45
CA LEU A 668 -7.74 2.89 -8.11
C LEU A 668 -8.12 3.03 -6.62
N ASP A 669 -8.83 2.05 -6.06
CA ASP A 669 -9.05 1.93 -4.61
C ASP A 669 -8.35 0.66 -4.11
N ALA A 670 -7.14 0.83 -3.59
CA ALA A 670 -6.33 -0.23 -3.03
C ALA A 670 -6.05 0.06 -1.55
N ARG A 671 -6.31 -0.92 -0.69
CA ARG A 671 -6.10 -0.81 0.76
C ARG A 671 -5.33 -2.02 1.27
N GLN A 672 -4.49 -1.79 2.25
CA GLN A 672 -3.80 -2.89 2.90
C GLN A 672 -4.81 -3.78 3.64
N ASP A 673 -4.79 -5.08 3.35
CA ASP A 673 -5.58 -6.07 4.09
C ASP A 673 -4.72 -6.68 5.20
N GLU A 674 -4.99 -6.30 6.44
CA GLU A 674 -4.30 -6.82 7.63
C GLU A 674 -4.56 -8.33 7.85
N ARG A 675 -5.64 -8.86 7.27
CA ARG A 675 -6.03 -10.28 7.35
C ARG A 675 -5.32 -11.15 6.33
N SER A 676 -4.68 -10.55 5.34
CA SER A 676 -3.97 -11.29 4.29
C SER A 676 -2.64 -11.85 4.81
N VAL A 677 -2.52 -13.17 4.85
CA VAL A 677 -1.27 -13.88 5.18
C VAL A 677 -0.12 -13.46 4.26
N LYS A 678 -0.41 -13.12 3.01
CA LYS A 678 0.56 -12.68 1.98
C LYS A 678 0.83 -11.18 1.99
N ARG A 679 0.21 -10.41 2.90
CA ARG A 679 0.31 -8.93 2.94
C ARG A 679 0.00 -8.24 1.60
N GLU A 680 -0.84 -8.85 0.76
CA GLU A 680 -1.31 -8.26 -0.49
C GLU A 680 -2.32 -7.16 -0.19
N ALA A 681 -2.28 -6.05 -0.97
CA ALA A 681 -3.29 -5.02 -0.86
C ALA A 681 -4.57 -5.44 -1.60
N LEU A 682 -5.73 -5.25 -0.99
CA LEU A 682 -7.03 -5.50 -1.61
C LEU A 682 -7.41 -4.34 -2.53
N VAL A 683 -7.61 -4.61 -3.81
CA VAL A 683 -8.06 -3.65 -4.82
C VAL A 683 -9.56 -3.79 -5.02
N ARG A 684 -10.31 -2.79 -4.62
CA ARG A 684 -11.78 -2.75 -4.70
C ARG A 684 -12.30 -2.14 -5.99
N VAL A 685 -11.53 -1.20 -6.54
CA VAL A 685 -11.85 -0.55 -7.82
C VAL A 685 -10.63 -0.63 -8.71
N ALA A 686 -10.76 -1.29 -9.84
CA ALA A 686 -9.71 -1.45 -10.83
C ALA A 686 -10.18 -1.00 -12.22
N SER A 687 -9.22 -0.69 -13.10
CA SER A 687 -9.45 -0.45 -14.52
C SER A 687 -8.38 -1.13 -15.34
N GLY A 688 -8.75 -1.87 -16.38
CA GLY A 688 -7.80 -2.42 -17.34
C GLY A 688 -7.09 -1.30 -18.10
N ILE A 689 -5.83 -1.51 -18.43
CA ILE A 689 -5.02 -0.62 -19.26
C ILE A 689 -4.23 -1.43 -20.27
N GLU A 690 -3.78 -0.77 -21.33
CA GLU A 690 -2.92 -1.35 -22.35
C GLU A 690 -1.48 -0.85 -22.18
N ALA A 691 -0.50 -1.70 -22.49
CA ALA A 691 0.92 -1.35 -22.32
C ALA A 691 1.32 -0.14 -23.19
N GLU A 692 0.71 -0.01 -24.36
CA GLU A 692 0.94 1.08 -25.31
C GLU A 692 0.57 2.45 -24.73
N TRP A 693 -0.44 2.51 -23.84
CA TRP A 693 -0.80 3.76 -23.16
C TRP A 693 0.31 4.24 -22.21
N LEU A 694 1.07 3.31 -21.62
CA LEU A 694 2.21 3.65 -20.77
C LEU A 694 3.35 4.25 -21.61
N GLU A 695 3.60 3.70 -22.78
CA GLU A 695 4.61 4.23 -23.73
C GLU A 695 4.20 5.62 -24.29
N GLU A 696 2.90 5.81 -24.55
CA GLU A 696 2.34 7.08 -25.05
C GLU A 696 2.38 8.18 -23.99
N LEU A 697 1.91 7.88 -22.77
CA LEU A 697 1.71 8.89 -21.71
C LEU A 697 2.97 9.15 -20.86
N PHE A 698 3.86 8.15 -20.76
CA PHE A 698 5.06 8.21 -19.92
C PHE A 698 6.33 7.73 -20.65
N PRO A 699 6.66 8.28 -21.82
CA PRO A 699 7.79 7.79 -22.63
C PRO A 699 9.13 7.87 -21.88
N GLN A 700 9.27 8.82 -20.94
CA GLN A 700 10.49 9.00 -20.13
C GLN A 700 10.65 7.93 -19.03
N GLU A 701 9.58 7.21 -18.69
CA GLU A 701 9.56 6.17 -17.67
C GLU A 701 9.71 4.77 -18.29
N ILE A 702 9.83 4.72 -19.63
CA ILE A 702 10.04 3.48 -20.38
C ILE A 702 11.52 3.21 -20.55
N ARG A 703 11.95 2.08 -20.03
CA ARG A 703 13.32 1.59 -20.17
C ARG A 703 13.32 0.35 -21.04
N ARG A 704 14.19 0.35 -22.06
CA ARG A 704 14.37 -0.80 -22.96
C ARG A 704 15.76 -1.37 -22.73
N GLU A 705 15.82 -2.63 -22.33
CA GLU A 705 17.05 -3.37 -22.09
C GLU A 705 17.20 -4.50 -23.08
N ARG A 706 18.41 -4.70 -23.58
CA ARG A 706 18.74 -5.85 -24.41
C ARG A 706 19.88 -6.60 -23.75
N SER A 707 19.64 -7.87 -23.46
CA SER A 707 20.61 -8.78 -22.90
C SER A 707 20.78 -10.00 -23.77
N ALA A 708 21.94 -10.64 -23.68
CA ALA A 708 22.19 -11.94 -24.27
C ALA A 708 22.23 -12.97 -23.15
N VAL A 709 21.48 -14.04 -23.28
CA VAL A 709 21.39 -15.12 -22.26
C VAL A 709 21.60 -16.46 -22.95
N PHE A 710 22.34 -17.35 -22.32
CA PHE A 710 22.47 -18.73 -22.81
C PHE A 710 21.24 -19.53 -22.41
N ASP A 711 20.48 -19.98 -23.39
CA ASP A 711 19.33 -20.85 -23.22
C ASP A 711 19.80 -22.33 -23.21
N GLU A 712 19.85 -22.93 -22.03
CA GLU A 712 20.28 -24.32 -21.83
C GLU A 712 19.41 -25.32 -22.61
N SER A 713 18.10 -25.05 -22.74
CA SER A 713 17.16 -25.95 -23.41
C SER A 713 17.37 -25.97 -24.93
N ARG A 714 17.75 -24.82 -25.49
CA ARG A 714 18.04 -24.66 -26.92
C ARG A 714 19.53 -24.83 -27.25
N GLY A 715 20.39 -24.84 -26.25
CA GLY A 715 21.84 -24.91 -26.40
C GLY A 715 22.46 -23.75 -27.18
N ARG A 716 21.82 -22.56 -27.15
CA ARG A 716 22.27 -21.37 -27.88
C ARG A 716 22.05 -20.08 -27.09
N VAL A 717 22.81 -19.07 -27.45
CA VAL A 717 22.56 -17.72 -26.93
C VAL A 717 21.37 -17.11 -27.64
N VAL A 718 20.38 -16.66 -26.85
CA VAL A 718 19.21 -15.92 -27.31
C VAL A 718 19.31 -14.47 -26.87
N GLY A 719 18.78 -13.56 -27.69
CA GLY A 719 18.65 -12.18 -27.32
C GLY A 719 17.36 -11.99 -26.53
N ARG A 720 17.45 -11.44 -25.33
CA ARG A 720 16.31 -11.05 -24.54
C ARG A 720 16.14 -9.54 -24.59
N GLY A 721 15.09 -9.08 -25.26
CA GLY A 721 14.65 -7.69 -25.23
C GLY A 721 13.62 -7.53 -24.12
N GLN A 722 13.83 -6.60 -23.19
CA GLN A 722 12.87 -6.30 -22.14
C GLN A 722 12.48 -4.84 -22.19
N THR A 723 11.17 -4.57 -22.16
CA THR A 723 10.61 -3.22 -22.04
C THR A 723 10.00 -3.08 -20.66
N TRP A 724 10.44 -2.10 -19.90
CA TRP A 724 10.03 -1.85 -18.54
C TRP A 724 9.33 -0.49 -18.44
N TYR A 725 8.24 -0.45 -17.69
CA TYR A 725 7.68 0.77 -17.13
C TYR A 725 8.14 0.86 -15.68
N ARG A 726 9.08 1.76 -15.41
CA ARG A 726 9.76 1.85 -14.09
C ARG A 726 10.41 0.51 -13.71
N ASP A 727 9.85 -0.19 -12.73
CA ASP A 727 10.26 -1.52 -12.26
C ASP A 727 9.32 -2.65 -12.71
N LEU A 728 8.26 -2.32 -13.50
CA LEU A 728 7.29 -3.28 -13.98
C LEU A 728 7.63 -3.71 -15.41
N LEU A 729 7.87 -5.01 -15.62
CA LEU A 729 8.14 -5.56 -16.94
C LEU A 729 6.85 -5.50 -17.77
N LEU A 730 6.89 -4.80 -18.93
CA LEU A 730 5.77 -4.70 -19.86
C LEU A 730 5.81 -5.83 -20.89
N HIS A 731 6.94 -5.97 -21.56
CA HIS A 731 7.11 -6.92 -22.64
C HIS A 731 8.49 -7.58 -22.58
N GLU A 732 8.54 -8.84 -22.92
CA GLU A 732 9.77 -9.62 -23.07
C GLU A 732 9.79 -10.29 -24.44
N ASP A 733 10.87 -10.08 -25.17
CA ASP A 733 11.12 -10.67 -26.51
C ASP A 733 12.37 -11.54 -26.41
N ASP A 734 12.19 -12.86 -26.58
CA ASP A 734 13.28 -13.85 -26.51
C ASP A 734 14.03 -14.02 -27.84
N ASP A 735 13.65 -13.30 -28.89
CA ASP A 735 14.31 -13.36 -30.20
C ASP A 735 14.96 -12.02 -30.62
N ALA A 736 15.24 -11.14 -29.66
CA ALA A 736 15.90 -9.87 -29.93
C ALA A 736 17.28 -10.09 -30.59
N ALA A 737 17.65 -9.19 -31.51
CA ALA A 737 18.97 -9.25 -32.14
C ALA A 737 20.11 -9.16 -31.13
N VAL A 738 21.03 -10.11 -31.16
CA VAL A 738 22.20 -10.16 -30.27
C VAL A 738 23.45 -9.69 -31.00
N ASP A 739 24.22 -8.81 -30.37
CA ASP A 739 25.56 -8.47 -30.83
C ASP A 739 26.43 -9.75 -30.88
N PRO A 740 27.04 -10.07 -32.04
CA PRO A 740 27.88 -11.25 -32.17
C PRO A 740 29.00 -11.38 -31.15
N ARG A 741 29.58 -10.26 -30.70
CA ARG A 741 30.62 -10.25 -29.65
C ARG A 741 30.06 -10.66 -28.29
N LYS A 742 28.95 -10.05 -27.88
CA LYS A 742 28.25 -10.43 -26.65
C LYS A 742 27.74 -11.86 -26.67
N ALA A 743 27.28 -12.33 -27.84
CA ALA A 743 26.86 -13.74 -27.98
C ALA A 743 28.03 -14.69 -27.73
N ALA A 744 29.21 -14.39 -28.30
CA ALA A 744 30.40 -15.18 -28.08
C ALA A 744 30.90 -15.15 -26.62
N GLU A 745 30.85 -14.00 -25.96
CA GLU A 745 31.17 -13.85 -24.51
C GLU A 745 30.26 -14.71 -23.62
N VAL A 746 28.95 -14.62 -23.84
CA VAL A 746 27.94 -15.38 -23.08
C VAL A 746 28.08 -16.87 -23.33
N LEU A 747 28.27 -17.28 -24.59
CA LEU A 747 28.51 -18.67 -24.92
C LEU A 747 29.81 -19.17 -24.28
N GLY A 748 30.88 -18.41 -24.38
CA GLY A 748 32.16 -18.72 -23.75
C GLY A 748 32.06 -18.90 -22.25
N ALA A 749 31.34 -18.00 -21.56
CA ALA A 749 31.09 -18.15 -20.12
C ALA A 749 30.31 -19.43 -19.77
N ALA A 750 29.31 -19.76 -20.58
CA ALA A 750 28.48 -20.96 -20.39
C ALA A 750 29.25 -22.26 -20.61
N VAL A 751 30.21 -22.31 -21.59
CA VAL A 751 30.93 -23.52 -21.91
C VAL A 751 32.21 -23.72 -21.10
N ARG A 752 32.78 -22.69 -20.48
CA ARG A 752 34.00 -22.80 -19.63
C ARG A 752 33.95 -23.95 -18.64
N PRO A 753 32.90 -24.11 -17.83
CA PRO A 753 32.83 -25.21 -16.87
C PRO A 753 32.81 -26.61 -17.50
N MET A 754 32.44 -26.70 -18.78
CA MET A 754 32.31 -27.95 -19.52
C MET A 754 33.55 -28.28 -20.33
N ALA A 755 34.57 -27.43 -20.34
CA ALA A 755 35.75 -27.53 -21.22
C ALA A 755 36.44 -28.88 -21.11
N ALA A 756 36.73 -29.35 -19.91
CA ALA A 756 37.39 -30.63 -19.68
C ALA A 756 36.68 -31.79 -20.39
N ASP A 757 35.36 -31.84 -20.28
CA ASP A 757 34.55 -32.88 -20.94
C ASP A 757 34.51 -32.72 -22.46
N TRP A 758 34.50 -31.50 -22.98
CA TRP A 758 34.52 -31.23 -24.40
C TRP A 758 35.84 -31.68 -25.04
N PHE A 759 36.95 -31.34 -24.43
CA PHE A 759 38.28 -31.76 -24.92
C PHE A 759 38.52 -33.25 -24.77
N ALA A 760 37.99 -33.87 -23.70
CA ALA A 760 38.08 -35.32 -23.51
C ALA A 760 37.29 -36.13 -24.53
N ARG A 761 36.17 -35.58 -25.02
CA ARG A 761 35.35 -36.24 -26.05
C ARG A 761 35.87 -36.03 -27.47
N ASP A 762 36.67 -35.02 -27.74
CA ASP A 762 37.32 -34.81 -29.02
C ASP A 762 38.61 -35.62 -29.10
N LYS A 763 38.60 -36.68 -29.89
CA LYS A 763 39.75 -37.58 -30.01
C LYS A 763 41.04 -36.89 -30.44
N ALA A 764 40.95 -35.91 -31.36
CA ALA A 764 42.11 -35.21 -31.85
C ALA A 764 42.71 -34.28 -30.75
N ALA A 765 41.80 -33.55 -30.06
CA ALA A 765 42.18 -32.70 -28.95
C ALA A 765 42.72 -33.49 -27.74
N GLY A 766 42.08 -34.60 -27.40
CA GLY A 766 42.56 -35.51 -26.34
C GLY A 766 43.94 -36.07 -26.63
N ASN A 767 44.19 -36.50 -27.89
CA ASN A 767 45.52 -36.95 -28.31
C ASN A 767 46.59 -35.83 -28.29
N PHE A 768 46.21 -34.61 -28.69
CA PHE A 768 47.06 -33.42 -28.58
C PHE A 768 47.46 -33.13 -27.13
N LEU A 769 46.48 -33.10 -26.22
CA LEU A 769 46.72 -32.87 -24.79
C LEU A 769 47.66 -33.97 -24.20
N ALA A 770 47.43 -35.20 -24.56
CA ALA A 770 48.24 -36.33 -24.12
C ALA A 770 49.70 -36.25 -24.66
N ARG A 771 49.91 -35.77 -25.90
CA ARG A 771 51.24 -35.44 -26.46
C ARG A 771 51.96 -34.39 -25.67
N VAL A 772 51.29 -33.30 -25.33
CA VAL A 772 51.87 -32.21 -24.53
C VAL A 772 52.17 -32.70 -23.13
N ALA A 773 51.27 -33.43 -22.48
CA ALA A 773 51.44 -33.99 -21.15
C ALA A 773 52.66 -34.94 -21.09
N LEU A 774 52.84 -35.80 -22.11
CA LEU A 774 54.02 -36.67 -22.24
C LEU A 774 55.27 -35.85 -22.28
N LEU A 775 55.34 -34.80 -23.14
CA LEU A 775 56.57 -34.01 -23.27
C LEU A 775 56.83 -33.18 -22.00
N ARG A 776 55.79 -32.69 -21.36
CA ARG A 776 55.88 -31.99 -20.07
C ARG A 776 56.53 -32.91 -19.00
N GLN A 777 56.20 -34.17 -18.99
CA GLN A 777 56.75 -35.16 -18.05
C GLN A 777 58.20 -35.55 -18.39
N TYR A 778 58.50 -35.79 -19.66
CA TYR A 778 59.81 -36.37 -20.07
C TYR A 778 60.81 -35.36 -20.67
N MET A 779 60.35 -34.16 -20.96
CA MET A 779 61.18 -33.04 -21.44
C MET A 779 60.90 -31.75 -20.67
N PRO A 780 61.00 -31.72 -19.32
CA PRO A 780 60.68 -30.60 -18.47
C PRO A 780 61.57 -29.36 -18.68
N GLU A 781 62.64 -29.50 -19.45
CA GLU A 781 63.54 -28.43 -19.86
C GLU A 781 62.91 -27.41 -20.79
N HIS A 782 61.70 -27.68 -21.31
CA HIS A 782 60.87 -26.75 -22.10
C HIS A 782 59.59 -26.34 -21.31
N PRO A 783 59.10 -25.12 -21.45
CA PRO A 783 57.96 -24.62 -20.71
C PRO A 783 56.62 -25.11 -21.29
N TRP A 784 56.36 -26.40 -21.21
CA TRP A 784 55.09 -27.00 -21.68
C TRP A 784 53.94 -26.53 -20.83
N PRO A 785 52.82 -26.03 -21.45
CA PRO A 785 51.61 -25.65 -20.71
C PRO A 785 50.98 -26.86 -20.01
N ALA A 786 50.30 -26.58 -18.88
CA ALA A 786 49.63 -27.62 -18.12
C ALA A 786 48.29 -28.03 -18.78
N PHE A 787 47.69 -27.11 -19.52
CA PHE A 787 46.33 -27.24 -20.02
C PHE A 787 45.36 -27.69 -18.92
N ASP A 788 45.41 -27.00 -17.77
CA ASP A 788 44.47 -27.26 -16.69
C ASP A 788 43.06 -26.87 -17.05
N ALA A 789 42.09 -27.13 -16.14
CA ALA A 789 40.68 -26.85 -16.41
C ALA A 789 40.41 -25.37 -16.72
N ALA A 790 41.20 -24.46 -16.16
CA ALA A 790 41.07 -23.02 -16.40
C ALA A 790 41.57 -22.65 -17.79
N GLU A 791 42.78 -23.14 -18.16
CA GLU A 791 43.37 -22.91 -19.49
C GLU A 791 42.49 -23.52 -20.62
N LEU A 792 41.97 -24.72 -20.40
CA LEU A 792 41.04 -25.36 -21.33
C LEU A 792 39.74 -24.57 -21.45
N GLY A 793 39.24 -24.01 -20.34
CA GLY A 793 38.07 -23.11 -20.31
C GLY A 793 38.28 -21.87 -21.18
N GLU A 794 39.47 -21.25 -21.11
CA GLU A 794 39.82 -20.09 -21.93
C GLU A 794 39.93 -20.45 -23.42
N VAL A 795 40.58 -21.55 -23.75
CA VAL A 795 40.68 -21.99 -25.17
C VAL A 795 39.30 -22.28 -25.77
N LEU A 796 38.42 -22.93 -24.99
CA LEU A 796 37.06 -23.20 -25.46
C LEU A 796 36.24 -21.92 -25.59
N ALA A 797 36.39 -20.97 -24.66
CA ALA A 797 35.73 -19.67 -24.72
C ALA A 797 36.23 -18.83 -25.94
N GLU A 798 37.51 -18.83 -26.23
CA GLU A 798 38.04 -18.18 -27.43
C GLU A 798 37.51 -18.82 -28.73
N ALA A 799 37.32 -20.13 -28.73
CA ALA A 799 36.73 -20.86 -29.85
C ALA A 799 35.23 -20.49 -30.12
N CYS A 800 34.59 -19.81 -29.16
CA CYS A 800 33.23 -19.29 -29.31
C CYS A 800 33.15 -18.01 -30.17
N ALA A 801 34.26 -17.41 -30.55
CA ALA A 801 34.29 -16.22 -31.39
C ALA A 801 33.44 -16.40 -32.68
N GLY A 802 32.45 -15.51 -32.88
CA GLY A 802 31.50 -15.57 -34.00
C GLY A 802 30.49 -16.72 -33.98
N LYS A 803 30.38 -17.44 -32.87
CA LYS A 803 29.41 -18.52 -32.64
C LYS A 803 28.28 -18.09 -31.71
N ARG A 804 27.13 -18.74 -31.90
CA ARG A 804 25.93 -18.46 -31.08
C ARG A 804 25.41 -19.68 -30.32
N GLY A 805 25.91 -20.90 -30.62
CA GLY A 805 25.38 -22.10 -30.01
C GLY A 805 26.36 -23.27 -29.95
N LEU A 806 26.04 -24.28 -29.15
CA LEU A 806 26.84 -25.47 -28.95
C LEU A 806 27.03 -26.28 -30.24
N ASP A 807 26.04 -26.31 -31.14
CA ASP A 807 26.15 -27.04 -32.42
C ASP A 807 27.16 -26.42 -33.36
N GLU A 808 27.30 -25.11 -33.33
CA GLU A 808 28.35 -24.43 -34.09
C GLU A 808 29.74 -24.67 -33.47
N LEU A 809 29.82 -24.70 -32.14
CA LEU A 809 31.02 -24.96 -31.41
C LEU A 809 31.54 -26.40 -31.59
N ARG A 810 30.65 -27.41 -31.72
CA ARG A 810 31.02 -28.79 -32.03
C ARG A 810 31.74 -28.98 -33.37
N ARG A 811 31.60 -28.00 -34.27
CA ARG A 811 32.27 -28.03 -35.60
C ARG A 811 33.66 -27.39 -35.58
N VAL A 812 34.03 -26.78 -34.48
CA VAL A 812 35.36 -26.14 -34.35
C VAL A 812 36.43 -27.20 -34.13
N PRO A 813 37.53 -27.20 -34.88
CA PRO A 813 38.65 -28.14 -34.71
C PRO A 813 39.41 -27.79 -33.41
N LEU A 814 39.02 -28.38 -32.29
CA LEU A 814 39.56 -28.06 -30.96
C LEU A 814 41.08 -28.33 -30.84
N ALA A 815 41.58 -29.33 -31.54
CA ALA A 815 43.02 -29.61 -31.60
C ALA A 815 43.81 -28.45 -32.23
N ALA A 816 43.25 -27.76 -33.22
CA ALA A 816 43.90 -26.60 -33.84
C ALA A 816 43.88 -25.39 -32.90
N ALA A 817 42.82 -25.22 -32.12
CA ALA A 817 42.74 -24.20 -31.09
C ALA A 817 43.84 -24.39 -29.99
N LEU A 818 44.02 -25.61 -29.54
CA LEU A 818 45.10 -25.95 -28.61
C LEU A 818 46.50 -25.71 -29.22
N ALA A 819 46.68 -26.06 -30.51
CA ALA A 819 47.93 -25.87 -31.24
C ALA A 819 48.32 -24.39 -31.36
N SER A 820 47.29 -23.53 -31.68
CA SER A 820 47.57 -22.08 -31.74
C SER A 820 47.96 -21.48 -30.40
N ARG A 821 47.46 -22.05 -29.29
CA ARG A 821 47.80 -21.62 -27.93
C ARG A 821 49.22 -22.03 -27.53
N LEU A 822 49.74 -23.15 -28.11
CA LEU A 822 51.10 -23.66 -27.80
C LEU A 822 52.20 -22.73 -28.29
N GLY A 823 52.00 -22.17 -29.48
CA GLY A 823 52.93 -21.18 -30.09
C GLY A 823 54.31 -21.73 -30.45
N TYR A 824 55.13 -20.91 -31.17
CA TYR A 824 56.51 -21.21 -31.49
C TYR A 824 57.47 -20.99 -30.29
N PRO A 825 58.46 -21.86 -29.99
CA PRO A 825 58.91 -23.03 -30.77
C PRO A 825 58.26 -24.36 -30.32
N LEU A 826 57.29 -24.33 -29.36
CA LEU A 826 56.75 -25.54 -28.73
C LEU A 826 55.94 -26.39 -29.72
N ASP A 827 55.23 -25.77 -30.64
CA ASP A 827 54.53 -26.45 -31.72
C ASP A 827 55.44 -27.32 -32.60
N ARG A 828 56.63 -26.80 -32.96
CA ARG A 828 57.67 -27.54 -33.70
C ARG A 828 58.23 -28.66 -32.85
N LEU A 829 58.59 -28.39 -31.60
CA LEU A 829 59.14 -29.42 -30.71
C LEU A 829 58.12 -30.52 -30.44
N LEU A 830 56.83 -30.19 -30.30
CA LEU A 830 55.75 -31.16 -30.15
C LEU A 830 55.70 -32.13 -31.34
N ASN A 831 55.71 -31.58 -32.54
CA ASN A 831 55.68 -32.42 -33.77
C ASN A 831 56.95 -33.21 -34.00
N GLN A 832 58.11 -32.73 -33.53
CA GLN A 832 59.38 -33.43 -33.65
C GLN A 832 59.52 -34.57 -32.60
N HIS A 833 59.15 -34.31 -31.34
CA HIS A 833 59.43 -35.24 -30.23
C HIS A 833 58.22 -36.08 -29.79
N ALA A 834 57.02 -35.66 -30.20
CA ALA A 834 55.77 -36.45 -30.01
C ALA A 834 54.92 -36.38 -31.31
N PRO A 835 55.39 -36.96 -32.41
CA PRO A 835 54.71 -36.87 -33.70
C PRO A 835 53.34 -37.54 -33.65
N GLU A 836 52.36 -37.02 -34.46
CA GLU A 836 51.05 -37.62 -34.59
C GLU A 836 51.06 -39.00 -35.21
N ALA A 837 52.04 -39.30 -35.99
CA ALA A 837 52.19 -40.59 -36.70
C ALA A 837 53.64 -40.90 -36.99
N LEU A 838 53.94 -42.15 -37.03
CA LEU A 838 55.28 -42.67 -37.44
C LEU A 838 55.21 -43.29 -38.86
N VAL A 839 56.26 -43.10 -39.60
CA VAL A 839 56.45 -43.83 -40.87
C VAL A 839 57.06 -45.17 -40.53
N VAL A 840 56.33 -46.25 -40.79
CA VAL A 840 56.80 -47.60 -40.54
C VAL A 840 57.52 -48.16 -41.78
N PRO A 841 58.31 -49.26 -41.67
CA PRO A 841 59.13 -49.82 -42.76
C PRO A 841 58.35 -50.07 -44.07
N SER A 842 57.08 -50.31 -44.04
CA SER A 842 56.21 -50.43 -45.24
C SER A 842 56.00 -49.15 -45.99
N GLY A 843 56.45 -47.98 -45.44
CA GLY A 843 56.19 -46.62 -45.94
C GLY A 843 54.82 -46.09 -45.54
N SER A 844 54.02 -46.83 -44.83
CA SER A 844 52.73 -46.39 -44.32
C SER A 844 52.96 -45.40 -43.16
N ARG A 845 52.12 -44.31 -43.11
CA ARG A 845 52.05 -43.40 -41.96
C ARG A 845 50.95 -43.85 -41.01
N ILE A 846 51.36 -44.37 -39.82
CA ILE A 846 50.45 -44.88 -38.83
C ILE A 846 50.35 -43.93 -37.63
N GLY A 847 49.13 -43.60 -37.22
CA GLY A 847 48.87 -42.68 -36.10
C GLY A 847 49.30 -43.25 -34.74
N LEU A 848 49.89 -42.41 -33.91
CA LEU A 848 50.20 -42.71 -32.51
C LEU A 848 49.04 -42.25 -31.61
N ASP A 849 48.60 -43.14 -30.73
CA ASP A 849 47.63 -42.84 -29.72
C ASP A 849 48.34 -42.59 -28.38
N TYR A 850 48.40 -41.33 -27.96
CA TYR A 850 49.02 -40.92 -26.69
C TYR A 850 48.06 -40.96 -25.51
N SER A 851 46.76 -41.16 -25.76
CA SER A 851 45.73 -41.21 -24.71
C SER A 851 45.63 -42.53 -24.01
N ALA A 852 46.23 -43.56 -24.50
CA ALA A 852 46.09 -44.98 -24.08
C ALA A 852 46.87 -45.34 -22.77
N GLY A 853 47.67 -44.41 -22.20
CA GLY A 853 48.44 -44.69 -20.99
C GLY A 853 49.76 -43.94 -20.88
N SER A 854 50.74 -44.49 -20.12
CA SER A 854 52.02 -43.84 -19.87
C SER A 854 52.99 -43.87 -21.06
N ALA A 855 52.76 -44.64 -22.11
CA ALA A 855 53.52 -44.72 -23.32
C ALA A 855 52.62 -44.66 -24.56
N PRO A 856 53.03 -43.95 -25.64
CA PRO A 856 52.22 -43.85 -26.86
C PRO A 856 52.11 -45.22 -27.55
N VAL A 857 50.89 -45.51 -28.02
CA VAL A 857 50.54 -46.77 -28.65
C VAL A 857 50.57 -46.64 -30.16
N LEU A 858 51.34 -47.49 -30.83
CA LEU A 858 51.31 -47.67 -32.28
C LEU A 858 50.63 -48.99 -32.63
N ALA A 859 49.38 -48.89 -33.06
CA ALA A 859 48.62 -50.05 -33.52
C ALA A 859 48.91 -50.33 -35.00
N VAL A 860 49.80 -51.29 -35.30
CA VAL A 860 50.31 -51.49 -36.63
C VAL A 860 50.27 -52.99 -37.02
N ARG A 861 49.96 -53.34 -38.25
CA ARG A 861 50.01 -54.72 -38.72
C ARG A 861 51.42 -55.28 -38.68
N LEU A 862 51.58 -56.52 -38.21
CA LEU A 862 52.83 -57.14 -38.06
C LEU A 862 53.66 -57.12 -39.38
N GLN A 863 53.04 -57.24 -40.55
CA GLN A 863 53.68 -57.22 -41.86
C GLN A 863 54.26 -55.84 -42.20
N GLU A 864 53.78 -54.78 -41.62
CA GLU A 864 54.21 -53.44 -41.91
C GLU A 864 55.48 -53.02 -41.15
N VAL A 865 55.91 -53.89 -40.15
CA VAL A 865 57.07 -53.64 -39.32
C VAL A 865 58.21 -54.60 -39.52
N PHE A 866 58.12 -55.47 -40.52
CA PHE A 866 59.25 -56.36 -40.90
C PHE A 866 60.42 -55.48 -41.28
N GLY A 867 61.62 -55.91 -40.94
CA GLY A 867 62.88 -55.19 -41.11
C GLY A 867 63.14 -54.15 -40.03
N TRP A 868 62.20 -53.91 -39.07
CA TRP A 868 62.39 -52.91 -38.01
C TRP A 868 63.10 -53.55 -36.79
N THR A 869 64.35 -53.17 -36.56
CA THR A 869 65.18 -53.82 -35.55
C THR A 869 64.92 -53.33 -34.17
N ASP A 870 64.68 -52.03 -34.03
CA ASP A 870 64.53 -51.38 -32.72
C ASP A 870 63.18 -50.78 -32.52
N THR A 871 62.72 -50.75 -31.25
CA THR A 871 61.49 -50.10 -30.86
C THR A 871 61.63 -48.59 -31.09
N PRO A 872 60.74 -48.00 -31.87
CA PRO A 872 60.69 -46.53 -32.02
C PRO A 872 60.50 -45.82 -30.68
N ARG A 873 61.12 -44.67 -30.57
CA ARG A 873 61.08 -43.90 -29.34
C ARG A 873 60.68 -42.46 -29.64
N VAL A 874 59.93 -41.85 -28.68
CA VAL A 874 59.55 -40.47 -28.72
C VAL A 874 60.23 -39.71 -27.56
N ALA A 875 59.87 -38.44 -27.34
CA ALA A 875 60.36 -37.53 -26.30
C ALA A 875 61.94 -37.56 -26.29
N ASN A 876 62.56 -37.27 -27.42
CA ASN A 876 64.00 -37.28 -27.61
C ASN A 876 64.67 -38.61 -27.23
N GLY A 877 64.00 -39.73 -27.55
CA GLY A 877 64.48 -41.07 -27.26
C GLY A 877 64.27 -41.58 -25.84
N ARG A 878 63.61 -40.79 -24.98
CA ARG A 878 63.36 -41.12 -23.55
C ARG A 878 62.25 -42.14 -23.36
N VAL A 879 61.18 -42.13 -24.23
CA VAL A 879 60.00 -42.98 -24.08
C VAL A 879 59.88 -43.99 -25.23
N PRO A 880 59.88 -45.28 -24.98
CA PRO A 880 59.61 -46.28 -26.01
C PRO A 880 58.12 -46.32 -26.41
N VAL A 881 57.85 -46.49 -27.67
CA VAL A 881 56.47 -46.65 -28.19
C VAL A 881 56.01 -48.06 -27.92
N LEU A 882 54.81 -48.21 -27.37
CA LEU A 882 54.15 -49.50 -27.14
C LEU A 882 53.52 -49.95 -28.48
N LEU A 883 54.04 -51.01 -29.04
CA LEU A 883 53.59 -51.56 -30.27
C LEU A 883 52.45 -52.55 -30.05
N HIS A 884 51.30 -52.23 -30.54
CA HIS A 884 50.21 -53.21 -30.67
C HIS A 884 50.32 -53.85 -32.08
N LEU A 885 50.98 -54.99 -32.15
CA LEU A 885 51.18 -55.68 -33.37
C LEU A 885 49.87 -56.42 -33.76
N LEU A 886 49.31 -56.01 -34.87
CA LEU A 886 47.99 -56.46 -35.31
C LEU A 886 48.11 -57.57 -36.33
N GLY A 887 47.30 -58.58 -36.21
CA GLY A 887 47.06 -59.57 -37.24
C GLY A 887 46.35 -59.01 -38.47
N PRO A 888 46.18 -59.81 -39.53
CA PRO A 888 45.45 -59.44 -40.73
C PRO A 888 43.98 -58.96 -40.47
N ASN A 889 43.37 -59.38 -39.35
CA ASN A 889 42.03 -59.03 -38.91
C ASN A 889 42.00 -57.73 -38.01
N TYR A 890 43.12 -57.02 -37.96
CA TYR A 890 43.29 -55.81 -37.15
C TYR A 890 43.11 -55.98 -35.64
N ARG A 891 43.21 -57.23 -35.10
CA ARG A 891 43.23 -57.50 -33.67
C ARG A 891 44.67 -57.62 -33.19
N PRO A 892 44.98 -57.13 -32.01
CA PRO A 892 46.31 -57.29 -31.44
C PRO A 892 46.64 -58.79 -31.28
N VAL A 893 47.80 -59.16 -31.81
CA VAL A 893 48.37 -60.49 -31.66
C VAL A 893 49.53 -60.51 -30.72
N GLN A 894 50.16 -59.35 -30.51
CA GLN A 894 51.18 -59.13 -29.55
C GLN A 894 51.24 -57.65 -29.14
N ILE A 895 51.54 -57.38 -27.92
CA ILE A 895 51.82 -56.04 -27.39
C ILE A 895 53.22 -56.10 -26.87
N THR A 896 54.07 -55.16 -27.32
CA THR A 896 55.47 -55.07 -26.91
C THR A 896 56.02 -53.67 -26.94
N ASN A 897 56.90 -53.32 -26.03
CA ASN A 897 57.70 -52.10 -26.02
C ASN A 897 59.17 -52.42 -26.27
N ASP A 898 59.51 -53.73 -26.53
CA ASP A 898 60.81 -54.22 -26.95
C ASP A 898 60.67 -55.08 -28.20
N LEU A 899 60.88 -54.42 -29.36
CA LEU A 899 60.69 -55.10 -30.66
C LEU A 899 61.83 -56.10 -30.93
N ARG A 900 63.04 -55.79 -30.40
CA ARG A 900 64.18 -56.70 -30.55
C ARG A 900 63.94 -58.02 -29.81
N SER A 901 63.48 -57.96 -28.58
CA SER A 901 63.11 -59.15 -27.80
C SER A 901 61.97 -59.91 -28.45
N PHE A 902 60.94 -59.20 -28.96
CA PHE A 902 59.84 -59.83 -29.70
C PHE A 902 60.37 -60.67 -30.89
N TRP A 903 61.26 -60.13 -31.73
CA TRP A 903 61.77 -60.84 -32.88
C TRP A 903 62.58 -62.05 -32.53
N SER A 904 63.37 -62.02 -31.44
CA SER A 904 64.24 -63.12 -31.01
C SER A 904 63.49 -64.27 -30.24
N THR A 905 62.40 -63.97 -29.57
CA THR A 905 61.72 -64.85 -28.65
C THR A 905 60.27 -65.23 -29.10
N THR A 906 59.39 -64.19 -29.14
CA THR A 906 57.93 -64.39 -29.24
C THR A 906 57.46 -64.56 -30.69
N TYR A 907 58.18 -63.96 -31.63
CA TYR A 907 57.72 -63.96 -33.02
C TYR A 907 57.48 -65.36 -33.57
N PHE A 908 58.29 -66.31 -33.29
CA PHE A 908 58.25 -67.67 -33.82
C PHE A 908 56.92 -68.40 -33.42
N GLN A 909 56.46 -68.12 -32.20
CA GLN A 909 55.19 -68.71 -31.76
C GLN A 909 54.04 -67.94 -32.44
N VAL A 910 54.01 -66.61 -32.41
CA VAL A 910 53.01 -65.76 -33.12
C VAL A 910 52.94 -66.08 -34.62
N ARG A 911 54.10 -66.31 -35.26
CA ARG A 911 54.23 -66.72 -36.65
C ARG A 911 53.53 -68.12 -36.88
N LYS A 912 53.73 -69.03 -36.03
CA LYS A 912 53.12 -70.40 -36.14
C LYS A 912 51.60 -70.32 -36.06
N ASP A 913 51.04 -69.53 -35.14
CA ASP A 913 49.65 -69.35 -34.96
C ASP A 913 49.02 -68.59 -36.09
N LEU A 914 49.63 -67.52 -36.58
CA LEU A 914 49.16 -66.70 -37.65
C LEU A 914 49.22 -67.40 -38.99
N ARG A 915 50.28 -68.20 -39.26
CA ARG A 915 50.42 -68.97 -40.49
C ARG A 915 49.27 -70.03 -40.64
N ILE A 916 48.81 -70.61 -39.56
CA ILE A 916 47.69 -71.51 -39.57
C ILE A 916 46.39 -70.76 -39.90
N ARG A 917 46.16 -69.60 -39.24
CA ARG A 917 44.91 -68.87 -39.38
C ARG A 917 44.85 -68.01 -40.66
N TYR A 918 46.01 -67.54 -41.17
CA TYR A 918 46.09 -66.64 -42.31
C TYR A 918 47.17 -67.09 -43.32
N PRO A 919 47.01 -68.31 -43.98
CA PRO A 919 48.05 -68.89 -44.81
C PRO A 919 48.39 -68.08 -46.10
N LYS A 920 47.51 -67.17 -46.49
CA LYS A 920 47.69 -66.33 -47.71
C LYS A 920 48.63 -65.09 -47.46
N HIS A 921 49.02 -64.83 -46.21
CA HIS A 921 49.88 -63.71 -45.88
C HIS A 921 51.33 -64.19 -45.72
N ALA A 922 52.34 -63.27 -45.96
CA ALA A 922 53.73 -63.55 -45.80
C ALA A 922 54.12 -63.70 -44.29
N TRP A 923 54.67 -64.82 -43.92
CA TRP A 923 55.20 -65.17 -42.57
C TRP A 923 56.64 -65.65 -42.67
N PRO A 924 57.62 -64.71 -42.90
CA PRO A 924 59.03 -65.05 -43.12
C PRO A 924 59.63 -65.77 -41.93
N GLU A 925 60.72 -66.54 -42.17
CA GLU A 925 61.47 -67.23 -41.12
C GLU A 925 62.38 -66.18 -40.45
N ASP A 926 62.97 -65.32 -41.24
CA ASP A 926 63.67 -64.15 -40.72
C ASP A 926 62.92 -62.85 -40.99
N PRO A 927 62.23 -62.28 -39.97
CA PRO A 927 61.42 -61.06 -40.06
C PRO A 927 62.27 -59.81 -40.29
N LEU A 928 63.58 -59.85 -39.95
CA LEU A 928 64.45 -58.68 -40.03
C LEU A 928 64.98 -58.48 -41.48
N SER A 929 65.19 -59.53 -42.25
CA SER A 929 65.58 -59.44 -43.67
C SER A 929 64.36 -59.33 -44.62
N ALA A 930 63.11 -59.52 -44.09
CA ALA A 930 61.93 -59.51 -44.90
C ALA A 930 61.53 -58.09 -45.26
N LYS A 931 61.00 -57.94 -46.49
CA LYS A 931 60.45 -56.65 -46.91
C LYS A 931 59.07 -56.43 -46.30
N ALA A 932 58.92 -55.22 -45.68
CA ALA A 932 57.64 -54.82 -45.09
C ALA A 932 56.56 -54.57 -46.19
N GLU A 933 55.33 -55.00 -45.94
CA GLU A 933 54.20 -54.88 -46.90
C GLU A 933 53.17 -53.87 -46.42
N ALA A 934 52.92 -52.82 -47.20
CA ALA A 934 51.84 -51.85 -46.96
C ALA A 934 50.46 -52.48 -47.25
N LYS A 935 49.41 -51.93 -46.63
CA LYS A 935 48.03 -52.31 -46.92
C LYS A 935 47.66 -51.98 -48.37
N GLY A 936 47.21 -53.00 -49.14
CA GLY A 936 46.54 -52.76 -50.44
C GLY A 936 47.26 -53.17 -51.68
N ARG A 937 48.53 -53.76 -51.60
CA ARG A 937 49.11 -54.46 -52.76
C ARG A 937 48.48 -55.89 -52.82
N GLN A 938 47.34 -56.02 -53.54
CA GLN A 938 46.96 -57.31 -54.11
C GLN A 938 48.01 -57.64 -55.14
N ARG A 939 48.77 -58.73 -54.94
CA ARG A 939 49.55 -59.33 -56.03
C ARG A 939 48.56 -59.76 -57.11
N LYS A 940 48.73 -59.21 -58.35
CA LYS A 940 48.26 -59.85 -59.56
C LYS A 940 48.86 -61.23 -59.65
#